data_22c9e99ec925496f31c97e893eaae682
#
_entry.id   22c9e99ec925496f31c97e893eaae682
#
_cell.length_a   1.000
_cell.length_b   1.000
_cell.length_c   1.000
_cell.angle_alpha   90.00
_cell.angle_beta   90.00
_cell.angle_gamma   90.00
#
_symmetry.space_group_name_H-M   'P 1'
#
loop_
_entity.id
_entity.type
_entity.pdbx_description
1 polymer ?
#
loop_
_entity_poly.entity_id
_entity_poly.type
_entity_poly.pdbx_seq_one_letter_code
_entity_poly.pdbx_strand_id
1 'polypeptide(L)'
;MRQKKRAAALLLSAVMAFSAVSPALPAWAAAWQKNASGSYIGSDGSVLTGILSRGIDVSQWQQNINWSAVADDDIQFAMIGTRYNNAVDPYFDTNVRGAAAAGLRVGVYLYSYATTTAMAESDADFVLNLIKDYPISYPVVLDVEAQEMNGLTPSQIADIINAFCKKVETAGYYPMVYTNDYWISNKIDMTKVHYDVWIARYDSKPAYQGATLWQASNQGTVNGINGNVDINFTFKDLSSKLPANRWRLIGDKWYYYKNYVKQTGWINDGQSWYYLNADGTQFKGWLLLDNQYYYLLPTTGQMKTGWLKAEDAWYYLNSDGTMAKDWIQVDGTYYYLLNGAMVTGWLRIGNDYYYMRGNGSMVTGWRKMDGKYYYFNGSGKLVRGWADIDGKRYFLQQDGTMVTGWQTIDGLLYYFDASGAMAAGWTKLDGYWYYFNNEGKLMTGWMQLDGKFFYLHTDGRMVIGWQSDGTNKYYMDTVSGVMAVGWKQIDKSWYYFNQAGHMITGWLNDGGKYYYLNPADGKMIANGSFVVNNVNYTFNQSGVCLSETSAIDGGSAGSVYTPGTAGTVANGNYMGTPAAGNTQNGITTGNSGSGNAAVGSAPGGSTTTATGATTAESSQTNTGMSAGNYQTGGPGTSNSASTSTSNSGTSTSGSYQTGGPGYSNSSSGSGSSSSGSASTTAPGGNTAGSKNNYYTDTGSVTGPGSANTNYNYSSGSSGTAAPGSPGSSFSSSNLTEYQTGGPK
;
A
#
# COMPACT_ATOMS: atom_id res chain seq x y z
N MET A 1 6.73 9.75 -38.74
CA MET A 1 7.46 10.11 -39.98
C MET A 1 6.76 9.56 -41.21
N ARG A 2 6.58 10.39 -42.12
CA ARG A 2 6.14 10.38 -43.51
C ARG A 2 4.71 10.88 -43.73
N GLN A 3 4.67 12.21 -43.89
CA GLN A 3 3.68 12.93 -44.65
C GLN A 3 3.73 12.46 -46.11
N LYS A 4 2.61 12.23 -46.74
CA LYS A 4 2.49 12.25 -48.19
C LYS A 4 1.60 13.42 -48.62
N LYS A 5 2.21 14.28 -49.39
CA LYS A 5 1.72 15.46 -50.00
C LYS A 5 0.61 15.13 -51.04
N ARG A 6 -0.47 15.88 -50.99
CA ARG A 6 -1.43 15.96 -52.09
C ARG A 6 -0.90 16.90 -53.16
N ALA A 7 -0.79 16.40 -54.36
CA ALA A 7 -0.60 17.24 -55.57
C ALA A 7 -1.95 17.55 -56.17
N ALA A 8 -2.23 18.81 -56.29
CA ALA A 8 -3.33 19.34 -57.09
C ALA A 8 -2.93 19.31 -58.58
N ALA A 9 -3.77 18.72 -59.40
CA ALA A 9 -3.70 18.94 -60.86
C ALA A 9 -4.99 19.62 -61.28
N LEU A 10 -4.84 20.88 -61.64
CA LEU A 10 -5.81 21.62 -62.47
C LEU A 10 -5.71 21.10 -63.89
N LEU A 11 -6.81 20.68 -64.47
CA LEU A 11 -7.00 20.61 -65.95
C LEU A 11 -8.27 21.33 -66.32
N LEU A 12 -8.05 22.47 -66.98
CA LEU A 12 -9.02 23.23 -67.72
C LEU A 12 -9.28 22.48 -69.03
N SER A 13 -10.52 22.17 -69.36
CA SER A 13 -10.91 22.04 -70.80
C SER A 13 -12.42 22.08 -70.96
N ALA A 14 -12.77 23.07 -71.72
CA ALA A 14 -13.81 23.16 -72.79
C ALA A 14 -15.25 22.78 -72.41
N VAL A 15 -16.03 23.81 -72.35
CA VAL A 15 -17.49 23.83 -72.53
C VAL A 15 -17.85 23.33 -73.96
N MET A 16 -18.54 22.17 -74.00
CA MET A 16 -19.48 21.88 -75.09
C MET A 16 -20.84 21.61 -74.43
N ALA A 17 -21.73 22.57 -74.71
CA ALA A 17 -23.14 22.38 -74.35
C ALA A 17 -23.74 21.32 -75.30
N PHE A 18 -23.90 20.11 -74.77
CA PHE A 18 -24.90 19.17 -75.22
C PHE A 18 -26.10 19.26 -74.29
N SER A 19 -27.15 19.87 -74.75
CA SER A 19 -28.50 19.75 -74.22
C SER A 19 -28.94 18.29 -74.39
N ALA A 20 -28.48 17.41 -73.44
CA ALA A 20 -29.11 16.10 -73.28
C ALA A 20 -30.42 16.37 -72.52
N VAL A 21 -31.50 16.27 -73.26
CA VAL A 21 -32.81 16.00 -72.69
C VAL A 21 -32.68 14.68 -71.95
N SER A 22 -32.44 14.73 -70.63
CA SER A 22 -32.59 13.57 -69.76
C SER A 22 -34.05 13.12 -69.86
N PRO A 23 -34.35 11.87 -70.23
CA PRO A 23 -35.71 11.40 -70.13
C PRO A 23 -36.10 11.59 -68.65
N ALA A 24 -37.17 12.35 -68.43
CA ALA A 24 -37.79 12.44 -67.12
C ALA A 24 -38.09 11.00 -66.71
N LEU A 25 -37.38 10.47 -65.72
CA LEU A 25 -37.75 9.20 -65.13
C LEU A 25 -39.21 9.30 -64.67
N PRO A 26 -40.02 8.29 -64.90
CA PRO A 26 -41.43 8.30 -64.50
C PRO A 26 -41.51 8.64 -63.00
N ALA A 27 -42.47 9.48 -62.60
CA ALA A 27 -42.62 10.04 -61.24
C ALA A 27 -42.62 8.99 -60.12
N TRP A 28 -42.86 7.73 -60.46
CA TRP A 28 -42.84 6.58 -59.53
C TRP A 28 -41.43 5.99 -59.30
N ALA A 29 -40.43 6.32 -60.09
CA ALA A 29 -39.04 5.89 -59.86
C ALA A 29 -38.35 6.65 -58.70
N ALA A 30 -38.93 7.75 -58.19
CA ALA A 30 -38.43 8.53 -57.03
C ALA A 30 -39.23 8.30 -55.76
N ALA A 31 -40.27 7.48 -55.81
CA ALA A 31 -41.07 7.15 -54.66
C ALA A 31 -40.23 6.47 -53.56
N TRP A 32 -40.47 6.85 -52.30
CA TRP A 32 -39.82 6.24 -51.10
C TRP A 32 -38.33 6.59 -50.95
N GLN A 33 -37.79 7.48 -51.76
CA GLN A 33 -36.41 7.95 -51.71
C GLN A 33 -36.34 9.41 -51.27
N LYS A 34 -35.18 9.90 -50.93
CA LYS A 34 -34.93 11.32 -50.65
C LYS A 34 -34.86 12.12 -51.94
N ASN A 35 -35.50 13.25 -51.90
CA ASN A 35 -35.34 14.27 -52.96
C ASN A 35 -34.02 15.07 -52.77
N ALA A 36 -33.76 16.01 -53.67
CA ALA A 36 -32.56 16.86 -53.62
C ALA A 36 -32.47 17.72 -52.35
N SER A 37 -33.58 17.94 -51.63
CA SER A 37 -33.58 18.64 -50.33
C SER A 37 -33.40 17.70 -49.12
N GLY A 38 -33.20 16.40 -49.34
CA GLY A 38 -33.02 15.40 -48.32
C GLY A 38 -34.31 14.91 -47.63
N SER A 39 -35.47 15.27 -48.19
CA SER A 39 -36.79 14.82 -47.68
C SER A 39 -37.26 13.58 -48.42
N TYR A 40 -37.82 12.61 -47.69
CA TYR A 40 -38.43 11.42 -48.29
C TYR A 40 -39.73 11.78 -49.03
N ILE A 41 -39.99 11.11 -50.14
CA ILE A 41 -41.13 11.34 -51.04
C ILE A 41 -42.02 10.10 -51.07
N GLY A 42 -43.31 10.30 -50.90
CA GLY A 42 -44.32 9.25 -51.01
C GLY A 42 -44.60 8.85 -52.44
N SER A 43 -45.44 7.80 -52.65
CA SER A 43 -45.86 7.31 -53.95
C SER A 43 -46.64 8.34 -54.78
N ASP A 44 -47.31 9.27 -54.10
CA ASP A 44 -48.07 10.39 -54.69
C ASP A 44 -47.18 11.63 -54.96
N GLY A 45 -45.86 11.56 -54.72
CA GLY A 45 -44.93 12.67 -54.89
C GLY A 45 -44.94 13.68 -53.72
N SER A 46 -45.71 13.45 -52.67
CA SER A 46 -45.75 14.31 -51.48
C SER A 46 -44.51 14.12 -50.60
N VAL A 47 -44.12 15.18 -49.86
CA VAL A 47 -43.05 15.10 -48.90
C VAL A 47 -43.55 14.38 -47.65
N LEU A 48 -42.85 13.31 -47.25
CA LEU A 48 -43.14 12.57 -46.01
C LEU A 48 -42.50 13.32 -44.82
N THR A 49 -43.31 13.87 -43.92
CA THR A 49 -42.87 14.59 -42.73
C THR A 49 -42.78 13.65 -41.51
N GLY A 50 -41.85 13.93 -40.60
CA GLY A 50 -41.69 13.18 -39.34
C GLY A 50 -40.95 11.83 -39.48
N ILE A 51 -40.35 11.56 -40.63
CA ILE A 51 -39.53 10.38 -40.89
C ILE A 51 -38.13 10.63 -40.40
N LEU A 52 -37.59 9.67 -39.61
CA LEU A 52 -36.23 9.74 -39.11
C LEU A 52 -35.26 8.85 -39.90
N SER A 53 -35.70 7.66 -40.31
CA SER A 53 -34.85 6.75 -41.09
C SER A 53 -35.69 5.86 -42.04
N ARG A 54 -35.03 5.37 -43.08
CA ARG A 54 -35.57 4.43 -44.06
C ARG A 54 -34.96 3.06 -43.84
N GLY A 55 -35.74 2.02 -43.93
CA GLY A 55 -35.33 0.62 -43.79
C GLY A 55 -36.09 -0.28 -44.73
N ILE A 56 -35.77 -1.55 -44.65
CA ILE A 56 -36.43 -2.62 -45.42
C ILE A 56 -36.79 -3.77 -44.45
N ASP A 57 -37.74 -4.58 -44.87
CA ASP A 57 -37.86 -5.92 -44.32
C ASP A 57 -37.70 -6.98 -45.41
N VAL A 58 -37.04 -8.07 -45.06
CA VAL A 58 -36.64 -9.12 -45.99
C VAL A 58 -36.73 -10.51 -45.35
N SER A 59 -36.94 -11.49 -46.22
CA SER A 59 -36.95 -12.90 -45.86
C SER A 59 -36.34 -13.72 -46.99
N GLN A 60 -36.61 -14.99 -47.03
CA GLN A 60 -36.22 -15.85 -48.15
C GLN A 60 -36.66 -15.33 -49.55
N TRP A 61 -37.71 -14.50 -49.62
CA TRP A 61 -38.27 -14.07 -50.87
C TRP A 61 -37.31 -13.12 -51.66
N GLN A 62 -36.43 -12.40 -50.98
CA GLN A 62 -35.42 -11.54 -51.58
C GLN A 62 -34.15 -12.33 -51.95
N GLN A 63 -34.03 -13.60 -51.53
CA GLN A 63 -32.90 -14.49 -51.87
C GLN A 63 -31.54 -13.88 -51.51
N ASN A 64 -30.61 -13.82 -52.47
CA ASN A 64 -29.27 -13.28 -52.30
C ASN A 64 -29.27 -11.75 -52.37
N ILE A 65 -28.82 -11.09 -51.35
CA ILE A 65 -28.81 -9.64 -51.21
C ILE A 65 -27.36 -9.13 -51.18
N ASN A 66 -27.07 -8.12 -51.96
CA ASN A 66 -25.82 -7.36 -51.83
C ASN A 66 -25.99 -6.27 -50.78
N TRP A 67 -25.66 -6.57 -49.53
CA TRP A 67 -25.89 -5.71 -48.39
C TRP A 67 -25.06 -4.42 -48.44
N SER A 68 -23.88 -4.39 -49.09
CA SER A 68 -23.11 -3.17 -49.27
C SER A 68 -23.87 -2.18 -50.16
N ALA A 69 -24.44 -2.66 -51.27
CA ALA A 69 -25.24 -1.84 -52.15
C ALA A 69 -26.56 -1.38 -51.49
N VAL A 70 -27.15 -2.20 -50.64
CA VAL A 70 -28.32 -1.82 -49.82
C VAL A 70 -27.98 -0.67 -48.87
N ALA A 71 -26.84 -0.74 -48.20
CA ALA A 71 -26.40 0.31 -47.28
C ALA A 71 -26.11 1.64 -48.02
N ASP A 72 -25.58 1.54 -49.24
CA ASP A 72 -25.31 2.71 -50.11
C ASP A 72 -26.62 3.35 -50.63
N ASP A 73 -27.76 2.67 -50.58
CA ASP A 73 -29.08 3.14 -51.02
C ASP A 73 -29.92 3.79 -49.90
N ASP A 74 -29.25 4.49 -48.97
CA ASP A 74 -29.87 5.19 -47.80
C ASP A 74 -30.76 4.29 -46.92
N ILE A 75 -30.43 3.02 -46.82
CA ILE A 75 -31.07 2.08 -45.88
C ILE A 75 -30.30 2.09 -44.56
N GLN A 76 -30.97 2.38 -43.46
CA GLN A 76 -30.34 2.46 -42.13
C GLN A 76 -30.68 1.25 -41.24
N PHE A 77 -31.73 0.51 -41.53
CA PHE A 77 -32.11 -0.69 -40.78
C PHE A 77 -32.75 -1.73 -41.71
N ALA A 78 -32.64 -2.97 -41.26
CA ALA A 78 -33.29 -4.13 -41.89
C ALA A 78 -34.03 -4.97 -40.84
N MET A 79 -35.25 -5.36 -41.12
CA MET A 79 -36.04 -6.32 -40.36
C MET A 79 -35.97 -7.66 -41.07
N ILE A 80 -35.44 -8.71 -40.41
CA ILE A 80 -35.15 -10.00 -41.04
C ILE A 80 -36.17 -11.06 -40.58
N GLY A 81 -36.82 -11.73 -41.53
CA GLY A 81 -37.74 -12.82 -41.21
C GLY A 81 -37.03 -14.02 -40.58
N THR A 82 -37.59 -14.53 -39.51
CA THR A 82 -37.01 -15.65 -38.74
C THR A 82 -37.51 -17.02 -39.15
N ARG A 83 -38.74 -17.11 -39.71
CA ARG A 83 -39.44 -18.36 -39.96
C ARG A 83 -39.98 -18.44 -41.38
N TYR A 84 -39.83 -19.62 -41.98
CA TYR A 84 -40.51 -20.03 -43.21
C TYR A 84 -40.97 -21.46 -43.10
N ASN A 85 -42.25 -21.75 -43.41
CA ASN A 85 -42.87 -23.10 -43.35
C ASN A 85 -42.53 -23.84 -42.04
N ASN A 86 -42.68 -23.21 -40.90
CA ASN A 86 -42.38 -23.73 -39.57
C ASN A 86 -40.89 -24.10 -39.33
N ALA A 87 -39.98 -23.72 -40.21
CA ALA A 87 -38.52 -23.84 -40.03
C ALA A 87 -37.86 -22.46 -39.97
N VAL A 88 -36.58 -22.44 -39.67
CA VAL A 88 -35.77 -21.20 -39.78
C VAL A 88 -35.72 -20.78 -41.25
N ASP A 89 -35.88 -19.50 -41.51
CA ASP A 89 -35.73 -18.92 -42.86
C ASP A 89 -34.34 -19.28 -43.41
N PRO A 90 -34.24 -19.91 -44.60
CA PRO A 90 -32.96 -20.36 -45.14
C PRO A 90 -31.93 -19.27 -45.41
N TYR A 91 -32.35 -18.00 -45.54
CA TYR A 91 -31.46 -16.89 -45.70
C TYR A 91 -31.22 -16.06 -44.42
N PHE A 92 -31.76 -16.50 -43.30
CA PHE A 92 -31.69 -15.80 -42.01
C PHE A 92 -30.25 -15.48 -41.63
N ASP A 93 -29.36 -16.45 -41.56
CA ASP A 93 -27.94 -16.25 -41.15
C ASP A 93 -27.24 -15.28 -42.11
N THR A 94 -27.39 -15.50 -43.43
CA THR A 94 -26.75 -14.65 -44.46
C THR A 94 -27.25 -13.23 -44.34
N ASN A 95 -28.56 -13.01 -44.17
CA ASN A 95 -29.18 -11.70 -44.11
C ASN A 95 -28.80 -10.94 -42.85
N VAL A 96 -28.86 -11.58 -41.69
CA VAL A 96 -28.47 -10.92 -40.41
C VAL A 96 -26.99 -10.51 -40.42
N ARG A 97 -26.10 -11.44 -40.82
CA ARG A 97 -24.66 -11.16 -40.86
C ARG A 97 -24.31 -10.12 -41.96
N GLY A 98 -24.92 -10.24 -43.11
CA GLY A 98 -24.68 -9.32 -44.22
C GLY A 98 -25.13 -7.89 -43.89
N ALA A 99 -26.34 -7.71 -43.38
CA ALA A 99 -26.86 -6.42 -42.94
C ALA A 99 -26.03 -5.80 -41.85
N ALA A 100 -25.67 -6.58 -40.83
CA ALA A 100 -24.83 -6.11 -39.71
C ALA A 100 -23.42 -5.71 -40.19
N ALA A 101 -22.81 -6.50 -41.09
CA ALA A 101 -21.49 -6.21 -41.65
C ALA A 101 -21.50 -4.95 -42.53
N ALA A 102 -22.61 -4.67 -43.18
CA ALA A 102 -22.83 -3.43 -43.95
C ALA A 102 -23.13 -2.20 -43.05
N GLY A 103 -23.20 -2.38 -41.72
CA GLY A 103 -23.43 -1.29 -40.78
C GLY A 103 -24.90 -0.94 -40.54
N LEU A 104 -25.84 -1.74 -41.05
CA LEU A 104 -27.25 -1.52 -40.84
C LEU A 104 -27.66 -1.96 -39.40
N ARG A 105 -28.70 -1.29 -38.87
CA ARG A 105 -29.38 -1.77 -37.64
C ARG A 105 -30.23 -3.00 -38.03
N VAL A 106 -30.09 -4.08 -37.27
CA VAL A 106 -30.75 -5.36 -37.57
C VAL A 106 -31.79 -5.68 -36.54
N GLY A 107 -33.03 -5.72 -36.93
CA GLY A 107 -34.17 -6.30 -36.20
C GLY A 107 -34.61 -7.60 -36.83
N VAL A 108 -35.50 -8.28 -36.16
CA VAL A 108 -36.08 -9.55 -36.64
C VAL A 108 -37.60 -9.56 -36.44
N TYR A 109 -38.30 -10.29 -37.31
CA TYR A 109 -39.73 -10.52 -37.15
C TYR A 109 -40.10 -11.98 -37.29
N LEU A 110 -41.17 -12.36 -36.60
CA LEU A 110 -41.76 -13.70 -36.69
C LEU A 110 -43.23 -13.59 -37.11
N TYR A 111 -43.60 -14.14 -38.24
CA TYR A 111 -45.00 -14.35 -38.60
C TYR A 111 -45.61 -15.39 -37.68
N SER A 112 -46.60 -15.02 -36.88
CA SER A 112 -47.13 -15.87 -35.81
C SER A 112 -48.46 -16.49 -36.19
N TYR A 113 -48.56 -17.80 -35.99
CA TYR A 113 -49.79 -18.60 -36.08
C TYR A 113 -50.41 -18.87 -34.69
N ALA A 114 -49.95 -18.18 -33.66
CA ALA A 114 -50.35 -18.44 -32.28
C ALA A 114 -51.82 -18.08 -32.03
N THR A 115 -52.57 -19.04 -31.54
CA THR A 115 -53.99 -18.84 -31.10
C THR A 115 -54.12 -18.88 -29.59
N THR A 116 -53.03 -19.11 -28.87
CA THR A 116 -52.98 -19.08 -27.40
C THR A 116 -51.70 -18.37 -26.92
N THR A 117 -51.71 -17.90 -25.68
CA THR A 117 -50.56 -17.29 -25.02
C THR A 117 -49.38 -18.28 -24.95
N ALA A 118 -49.63 -19.58 -24.70
CA ALA A 118 -48.58 -20.59 -24.65
C ALA A 118 -47.90 -20.80 -26.01
N MET A 119 -48.65 -20.70 -27.12
CA MET A 119 -48.06 -20.72 -28.46
C MET A 119 -47.20 -19.47 -28.71
N ALA A 120 -47.66 -18.31 -28.30
CA ALA A 120 -46.88 -17.06 -28.40
C ALA A 120 -45.58 -17.10 -27.56
N GLU A 121 -45.61 -17.69 -26.38
CA GLU A 121 -44.41 -17.95 -25.57
C GLU A 121 -43.44 -18.91 -26.26
N SER A 122 -43.97 -19.99 -26.95
CA SER A 122 -43.17 -20.88 -27.75
C SER A 122 -42.54 -20.19 -28.98
N ASP A 123 -43.30 -19.31 -29.63
CA ASP A 123 -42.80 -18.43 -30.71
C ASP A 123 -41.67 -17.54 -30.22
N ALA A 124 -41.82 -16.97 -29.03
CA ALA A 124 -40.75 -16.19 -28.42
C ALA A 124 -39.49 -17.05 -28.13
N ASP A 125 -39.66 -18.24 -27.57
CA ASP A 125 -38.55 -19.19 -27.35
C ASP A 125 -37.82 -19.54 -28.65
N PHE A 126 -38.55 -19.82 -29.72
CA PHE A 126 -37.97 -20.09 -31.03
C PHE A 126 -37.08 -18.89 -31.51
N VAL A 127 -37.61 -17.68 -31.47
CA VAL A 127 -36.88 -16.50 -31.91
C VAL A 127 -35.68 -16.26 -31.00
N LEU A 128 -35.83 -16.27 -29.67
CA LEU A 128 -34.76 -16.03 -28.71
C LEU A 128 -33.62 -17.03 -28.83
N ASN A 129 -33.92 -18.31 -29.02
CA ASN A 129 -32.91 -19.34 -29.27
C ASN A 129 -32.16 -19.10 -30.58
N LEU A 130 -32.88 -18.69 -31.64
CA LEU A 130 -32.28 -18.39 -32.92
C LEU A 130 -31.32 -17.21 -32.85
N ILE A 131 -31.73 -16.09 -32.21
CA ILE A 131 -31.02 -14.81 -32.30
C ILE A 131 -29.94 -14.59 -31.22
N LYS A 132 -29.79 -15.51 -30.25
CA LYS A 132 -28.93 -15.31 -29.08
C LYS A 132 -27.47 -14.97 -29.39
N ASP A 133 -26.96 -15.46 -30.52
CA ASP A 133 -25.57 -15.30 -30.96
C ASP A 133 -25.41 -14.30 -32.13
N TYR A 134 -26.47 -13.56 -32.46
CA TYR A 134 -26.46 -12.56 -33.52
C TYR A 134 -26.48 -11.12 -32.96
N PRO A 135 -25.91 -10.14 -33.70
CA PRO A 135 -25.81 -8.74 -33.27
C PRO A 135 -27.13 -7.98 -33.47
N ILE A 136 -28.20 -8.45 -32.84
CA ILE A 136 -29.53 -7.81 -32.97
C ILE A 136 -29.50 -6.43 -32.32
N SER A 137 -29.70 -5.42 -33.15
CA SER A 137 -29.55 -4.00 -32.83
C SER A 137 -30.83 -3.19 -33.04
N TYR A 138 -31.91 -3.88 -33.43
CA TYR A 138 -33.24 -3.30 -33.70
C TYR A 138 -34.31 -4.21 -33.07
N PRO A 139 -35.63 -3.88 -33.12
CA PRO A 139 -36.65 -4.64 -32.41
C PRO A 139 -36.77 -6.13 -32.82
N VAL A 140 -37.30 -6.90 -31.88
CA VAL A 140 -37.79 -8.29 -32.10
C VAL A 140 -39.32 -8.22 -32.16
N VAL A 141 -39.87 -8.56 -33.31
CA VAL A 141 -41.25 -8.24 -33.63
C VAL A 141 -42.11 -9.49 -33.76
N LEU A 142 -43.27 -9.49 -33.14
CA LEU A 142 -44.36 -10.44 -33.42
C LEU A 142 -45.23 -9.87 -34.55
N ASP A 143 -45.34 -10.60 -35.63
CA ASP A 143 -46.20 -10.27 -36.77
C ASP A 143 -47.57 -10.94 -36.58
N VAL A 144 -48.60 -10.10 -36.47
CA VAL A 144 -49.96 -10.47 -36.05
C VAL A 144 -50.96 -10.10 -37.14
N GLU A 145 -51.15 -11.02 -38.07
CA GLU A 145 -52.15 -10.86 -39.19
C GLU A 145 -52.63 -12.23 -39.74
N ALA A 146 -52.27 -13.30 -39.04
CA ALA A 146 -52.59 -14.64 -39.52
C ALA A 146 -54.10 -14.97 -39.47
N GLN A 147 -54.60 -15.64 -40.48
CA GLN A 147 -56.03 -16.01 -40.58
C GLN A 147 -56.48 -16.91 -39.42
N GLU A 148 -55.61 -17.72 -38.86
CA GLU A 148 -55.81 -18.59 -37.71
C GLU A 148 -56.31 -17.82 -36.47
N MET A 149 -55.96 -16.53 -36.36
CA MET A 149 -56.36 -15.66 -35.27
C MET A 149 -57.77 -15.04 -35.46
N ASN A 150 -58.40 -15.20 -36.64
CA ASN A 150 -59.68 -14.52 -36.93
C ASN A 150 -60.84 -14.91 -36.03
N GLY A 151 -60.80 -16.10 -35.41
CA GLY A 151 -61.79 -16.56 -34.45
C GLY A 151 -61.63 -16.09 -33.02
N LEU A 152 -60.53 -15.37 -32.74
CA LEU A 152 -60.22 -14.86 -31.40
C LEU A 152 -60.87 -13.50 -31.16
N THR A 153 -61.16 -13.26 -29.89
CA THR A 153 -61.58 -11.90 -29.44
C THR A 153 -60.42 -10.94 -29.45
N PRO A 154 -60.67 -9.62 -29.62
CA PRO A 154 -59.60 -8.61 -29.56
C PRO A 154 -58.74 -8.67 -28.27
N SER A 155 -59.36 -9.02 -27.15
CA SER A 155 -58.67 -9.22 -25.89
C SER A 155 -57.73 -10.42 -25.89
N GLN A 156 -58.13 -11.57 -26.49
CA GLN A 156 -57.26 -12.73 -26.60
C GLN A 156 -56.07 -12.47 -27.48
N ILE A 157 -56.24 -11.71 -28.58
CA ILE A 157 -55.10 -11.34 -29.44
C ILE A 157 -54.15 -10.41 -28.68
N ALA A 158 -54.63 -9.45 -27.89
CA ALA A 158 -53.78 -8.62 -27.06
C ALA A 158 -53.02 -9.45 -26.01
N ASP A 159 -53.64 -10.46 -25.41
CA ASP A 159 -52.98 -11.36 -24.46
C ASP A 159 -51.86 -12.18 -25.14
N ILE A 160 -52.04 -12.64 -26.37
CA ILE A 160 -51.03 -13.31 -27.19
C ILE A 160 -49.84 -12.38 -27.45
N ILE A 161 -50.09 -11.15 -27.91
CA ILE A 161 -49.07 -10.12 -28.11
C ILE A 161 -48.27 -9.91 -26.85
N ASN A 162 -48.95 -9.68 -25.72
CA ASN A 162 -48.33 -9.41 -24.45
C ASN A 162 -47.48 -10.60 -23.97
N ALA A 163 -47.91 -11.84 -24.15
CA ALA A 163 -47.14 -13.04 -23.77
C ALA A 163 -45.80 -13.11 -24.53
N PHE A 164 -45.81 -12.97 -25.86
CA PHE A 164 -44.59 -12.93 -26.68
C PHE A 164 -43.68 -11.76 -26.26
N CYS A 165 -44.22 -10.55 -26.29
CA CYS A 165 -43.46 -9.32 -26.03
C CYS A 165 -42.86 -9.32 -24.63
N LYS A 166 -43.57 -9.78 -23.60
CA LYS A 166 -43.04 -9.90 -22.22
C LYS A 166 -41.86 -10.82 -22.12
N LYS A 167 -41.89 -11.94 -22.83
CA LYS A 167 -40.82 -12.94 -22.85
C LYS A 167 -39.59 -12.37 -23.57
N VAL A 168 -39.77 -11.70 -24.70
CA VAL A 168 -38.72 -10.99 -25.44
C VAL A 168 -38.09 -9.89 -24.61
N GLU A 169 -38.91 -9.09 -23.91
CA GLU A 169 -38.45 -8.04 -23.00
C GLU A 169 -37.63 -8.62 -21.85
N THR A 170 -38.11 -9.71 -21.23
CA THR A 170 -37.43 -10.40 -20.13
C THR A 170 -36.06 -10.94 -20.57
N ALA A 171 -35.93 -11.37 -21.81
CA ALA A 171 -34.66 -11.77 -22.42
C ALA A 171 -33.78 -10.56 -22.82
N GLY A 172 -34.19 -9.33 -22.49
CA GLY A 172 -33.41 -8.10 -22.69
C GLY A 172 -33.37 -7.61 -24.15
N TYR A 173 -34.30 -8.04 -25.02
CA TYR A 173 -34.51 -7.45 -26.33
C TYR A 173 -35.62 -6.40 -26.27
N TYR A 174 -35.76 -5.62 -27.33
CA TYR A 174 -36.82 -4.63 -27.45
C TYR A 174 -37.96 -5.20 -28.26
N PRO A 175 -39.11 -5.56 -27.64
CA PRO A 175 -40.23 -6.14 -28.34
C PRO A 175 -41.05 -5.09 -29.10
N MET A 176 -41.67 -5.50 -30.19
CA MET A 176 -42.62 -4.68 -30.92
C MET A 176 -43.65 -5.61 -31.58
N VAL A 177 -44.81 -5.09 -31.91
CA VAL A 177 -45.84 -5.83 -32.67
C VAL A 177 -45.95 -5.24 -34.08
N TYR A 178 -45.98 -6.10 -35.11
CA TYR A 178 -46.35 -5.72 -36.46
C TYR A 178 -47.79 -6.17 -36.75
N THR A 179 -48.52 -5.30 -37.42
CA THR A 179 -49.87 -5.58 -37.91
C THR A 179 -50.26 -4.50 -38.93
N ASN A 180 -51.51 -4.50 -39.45
CA ASN A 180 -52.02 -3.50 -40.35
C ASN A 180 -53.18 -2.66 -39.74
N ASP A 181 -53.57 -1.58 -40.48
CA ASP A 181 -54.64 -0.65 -40.00
C ASP A 181 -55.98 -1.35 -39.72
N TYR A 182 -56.32 -2.41 -40.46
CA TYR A 182 -57.55 -3.14 -40.22
C TYR A 182 -57.52 -3.95 -38.90
N TRP A 183 -56.40 -4.64 -38.66
CA TRP A 183 -56.24 -5.43 -37.43
C TRP A 183 -56.20 -4.53 -36.18
N ILE A 184 -55.45 -3.45 -36.24
CA ILE A 184 -55.32 -2.55 -35.12
C ILE A 184 -56.66 -1.88 -34.74
N SER A 185 -57.51 -1.64 -35.74
CA SER A 185 -58.78 -0.97 -35.51
C SER A 185 -59.93 -1.97 -35.15
N ASN A 186 -59.84 -3.24 -35.56
CA ASN A 186 -60.96 -4.15 -35.47
C ASN A 186 -60.67 -5.48 -34.76
N LYS A 187 -59.38 -5.87 -34.64
CA LYS A 187 -59.02 -7.21 -34.20
C LYS A 187 -58.21 -7.21 -32.90
N ILE A 188 -57.59 -6.09 -32.54
CA ILE A 188 -56.66 -6.03 -31.40
C ILE A 188 -57.23 -5.04 -30.36
N ASP A 189 -57.30 -5.45 -29.10
CA ASP A 189 -57.58 -4.55 -28.01
C ASP A 189 -56.35 -3.74 -27.60
N MET A 190 -56.11 -2.63 -28.30
CA MET A 190 -54.93 -1.75 -28.09
C MET A 190 -54.91 -1.11 -26.70
N THR A 191 -55.98 -1.13 -25.91
CA THR A 191 -55.97 -0.63 -24.52
C THR A 191 -55.16 -1.56 -23.62
N LYS A 192 -54.96 -2.79 -24.02
CA LYS A 192 -54.17 -3.79 -23.29
C LYS A 192 -52.73 -3.96 -23.81
N VAL A 193 -52.42 -3.49 -25.04
CA VAL A 193 -51.09 -3.60 -25.63
C VAL A 193 -50.27 -2.38 -25.28
N HIS A 194 -49.14 -2.60 -24.54
CA HIS A 194 -48.26 -1.54 -24.08
C HIS A 194 -46.93 -1.49 -24.83
N TYR A 195 -46.83 -2.14 -25.97
CA TYR A 195 -45.63 -2.23 -26.79
C TYR A 195 -45.73 -1.34 -28.03
N ASP A 196 -44.60 -0.90 -28.54
CA ASP A 196 -44.54 -0.10 -29.77
C ASP A 196 -45.03 -0.91 -30.97
N VAL A 197 -45.56 -0.18 -31.98
CA VAL A 197 -46.21 -0.76 -33.17
C VAL A 197 -45.43 -0.47 -34.40
N TRP A 198 -45.20 -1.51 -35.22
CA TRP A 198 -44.81 -1.42 -36.64
C TRP A 198 -46.08 -1.71 -37.46
N ILE A 199 -46.52 -0.74 -38.22
CA ILE A 199 -47.82 -0.81 -38.92
C ILE A 199 -47.65 -0.87 -40.45
N ALA A 200 -48.36 -1.77 -41.10
CA ALA A 200 -48.47 -1.81 -42.53
C ALA A 200 -49.63 -0.93 -43.01
N ARG A 201 -49.29 0.03 -43.86
CA ARG A 201 -50.25 0.82 -44.60
C ARG A 201 -49.58 1.29 -45.89
N TYR A 202 -50.01 0.74 -46.99
CA TYR A 202 -49.39 1.03 -48.27
C TYR A 202 -49.91 2.37 -48.87
N ASP A 203 -49.02 3.09 -49.54
CA ASP A 203 -49.28 4.31 -50.30
C ASP A 203 -49.75 5.54 -49.50
N SER A 204 -49.99 5.41 -48.22
CA SER A 204 -50.36 6.55 -47.35
C SER A 204 -49.90 6.31 -45.92
N LYS A 205 -49.69 7.40 -45.18
CA LYS A 205 -49.35 7.32 -43.77
C LYS A 205 -50.47 6.57 -42.98
N PRO A 206 -50.09 5.78 -41.96
CA PRO A 206 -51.07 5.08 -41.10
C PRO A 206 -51.92 6.08 -40.35
N ALA A 207 -53.21 5.72 -40.20
CA ALA A 207 -54.15 6.47 -39.34
C ALA A 207 -53.81 6.36 -37.87
N TYR A 208 -53.19 5.24 -37.44
CA TYR A 208 -52.82 4.99 -36.05
C TYR A 208 -51.63 5.91 -35.64
N GLN A 209 -51.89 6.84 -34.71
CA GLN A 209 -50.93 7.84 -34.29
C GLN A 209 -49.84 7.28 -33.37
N GLY A 210 -50.00 6.03 -32.85
CA GLY A 210 -49.06 5.37 -32.01
C GLY A 210 -47.92 4.67 -32.75
N ALA A 211 -47.90 4.68 -34.07
CA ALA A 211 -46.93 3.99 -34.90
C ALA A 211 -45.49 4.41 -34.59
N THR A 212 -44.60 3.44 -34.44
CA THR A 212 -43.16 3.63 -34.28
C THR A 212 -42.44 3.34 -35.60
N LEU A 213 -42.81 2.27 -36.28
CA LEU A 213 -42.39 1.91 -37.62
C LEU A 213 -43.61 1.89 -38.56
N TRP A 214 -43.40 2.17 -39.80
CA TRP A 214 -44.39 2.13 -40.88
C TRP A 214 -43.84 1.38 -42.08
N GLN A 215 -44.48 0.29 -42.47
CA GLN A 215 -44.26 -0.39 -43.76
C GLN A 215 -45.11 0.32 -44.80
N ALA A 216 -44.45 1.10 -45.66
CA ALA A 216 -45.10 2.04 -46.59
C ALA A 216 -45.40 1.46 -47.97
N SER A 217 -44.69 0.42 -48.35
CA SER A 217 -44.85 -0.24 -49.65
C SER A 217 -44.32 -1.65 -49.59
N ASN A 218 -44.95 -2.56 -50.36
CA ASN A 218 -44.49 -3.90 -50.64
C ASN A 218 -43.96 -4.07 -52.08
N GLN A 219 -43.77 -2.95 -52.79
CA GLN A 219 -43.29 -2.91 -54.19
C GLN A 219 -42.10 -1.96 -54.38
N GLY A 220 -41.35 -1.76 -53.31
CA GLY A 220 -40.17 -0.91 -53.34
C GLY A 220 -39.03 -1.54 -54.16
N THR A 221 -38.09 -0.70 -54.60
CA THR A 221 -36.84 -1.11 -55.22
C THR A 221 -35.67 -0.53 -54.45
N VAL A 222 -34.66 -1.36 -54.15
CA VAL A 222 -33.45 -0.99 -53.41
C VAL A 222 -32.25 -1.60 -54.12
N ASN A 223 -31.20 -0.82 -54.28
CA ASN A 223 -29.93 -1.29 -54.86
C ASN A 223 -29.42 -2.50 -54.08
N GLY A 224 -29.00 -3.55 -54.77
CA GLY A 224 -28.50 -4.79 -54.14
C GLY A 224 -29.57 -5.84 -53.91
N ILE A 225 -30.85 -5.56 -54.18
CA ILE A 225 -31.98 -6.53 -54.13
C ILE A 225 -32.60 -6.71 -55.49
N ASN A 226 -32.78 -7.94 -55.88
CA ASN A 226 -33.48 -8.26 -57.13
C ASN A 226 -35.00 -8.39 -56.92
N GLY A 227 -35.80 -7.58 -57.62
CA GLY A 227 -37.24 -7.58 -57.45
C GLY A 227 -37.76 -6.62 -56.40
N ASN A 228 -38.98 -6.84 -55.95
CA ASN A 228 -39.63 -5.96 -54.97
C ASN A 228 -39.13 -6.26 -53.55
N VAL A 229 -39.08 -5.19 -52.76
CA VAL A 229 -38.76 -5.26 -51.34
C VAL A 229 -39.67 -4.29 -50.57
N ASP A 230 -39.96 -4.65 -49.35
CA ASP A 230 -40.81 -3.85 -48.47
C ASP A 230 -40.04 -2.63 -47.94
N ILE A 231 -40.60 -1.43 -48.09
CA ILE A 231 -40.00 -0.17 -47.66
C ILE A 231 -40.61 0.26 -46.33
N ASN A 232 -39.72 0.55 -45.42
CA ASN A 232 -40.08 0.93 -44.04
C ASN A 232 -39.55 2.28 -43.65
N PHE A 233 -40.28 2.96 -42.82
CA PHE A 233 -39.87 4.21 -42.18
C PHE A 233 -40.05 4.18 -40.67
N THR A 234 -39.17 4.87 -39.96
CA THR A 234 -39.34 5.03 -38.51
C THR A 234 -39.73 6.46 -38.18
N PHE A 235 -40.68 6.62 -37.24
CA PHE A 235 -41.13 7.88 -36.68
C PHE A 235 -40.46 8.21 -35.35
N LYS A 236 -39.88 7.23 -34.65
CA LYS A 236 -39.24 7.37 -33.34
C LYS A 236 -37.78 6.95 -33.41
N ASP A 237 -36.92 7.65 -32.65
CA ASP A 237 -35.56 7.25 -32.43
C ASP A 237 -35.50 6.13 -31.39
N LEU A 238 -35.04 4.95 -31.78
CA LEU A 238 -34.87 3.79 -30.97
C LEU A 238 -33.45 3.65 -30.38
N SER A 239 -32.54 4.60 -30.65
CA SER A 239 -31.15 4.51 -30.21
C SER A 239 -31.00 4.44 -28.70
N SER A 240 -31.83 5.20 -27.96
CA SER A 240 -31.83 5.17 -26.50
C SER A 240 -32.42 3.88 -25.90
N LYS A 241 -33.29 3.20 -26.65
CA LYS A 241 -33.90 1.91 -26.25
C LYS A 241 -33.00 0.72 -26.54
N LEU A 242 -32.07 0.88 -27.48
CA LEU A 242 -31.18 -0.18 -27.99
C LEU A 242 -29.76 0.34 -28.09
N PRO A 243 -29.11 0.75 -26.99
CA PRO A 243 -27.72 1.21 -27.01
C PRO A 243 -26.78 0.10 -27.47
N ALA A 244 -25.76 0.47 -28.27
CA ALA A 244 -24.80 -0.49 -28.83
C ALA A 244 -23.96 -1.19 -27.77
N ASN A 245 -23.66 -0.49 -26.69
CA ASN A 245 -22.89 -1.00 -25.56
C ASN A 245 -23.79 -0.98 -24.32
N ARG A 246 -24.05 -2.14 -23.75
CA ARG A 246 -24.95 -2.21 -22.59
C ARG A 246 -24.81 -3.50 -21.79
N TRP A 247 -25.13 -3.42 -20.53
CA TRP A 247 -25.43 -4.55 -19.70
C TRP A 247 -26.85 -5.04 -19.96
N ARG A 248 -27.01 -6.38 -19.97
CA ARG A 248 -28.34 -7.02 -20.05
C ARG A 248 -28.47 -8.05 -18.95
N LEU A 249 -29.60 -8.03 -18.28
CA LEU A 249 -30.02 -9.07 -17.34
C LEU A 249 -30.91 -10.06 -18.13
N ILE A 250 -30.50 -11.30 -18.23
CA ILE A 250 -31.25 -12.36 -18.90
C ILE A 250 -31.44 -13.47 -17.89
N GLY A 251 -32.67 -13.68 -17.45
CA GLY A 251 -32.95 -14.46 -16.26
C GLY A 251 -32.36 -13.79 -15.01
N ASP A 252 -31.47 -14.48 -14.32
CA ASP A 252 -30.74 -14.03 -13.13
C ASP A 252 -29.28 -13.65 -13.41
N LYS A 253 -28.85 -13.67 -14.69
CA LYS A 253 -27.46 -13.53 -15.12
C LYS A 253 -27.25 -12.25 -15.91
N TRP A 254 -26.14 -11.56 -15.59
CA TRP A 254 -25.70 -10.37 -16.30
C TRP A 254 -24.75 -10.72 -17.44
N TYR A 255 -24.97 -10.07 -18.60
CA TYR A 255 -24.16 -10.15 -19.82
C TYR A 255 -23.83 -8.74 -20.28
N TYR A 256 -22.65 -8.56 -20.88
CA TYR A 256 -22.28 -7.29 -21.52
C TYR A 256 -22.20 -7.44 -23.03
N TYR A 257 -22.82 -6.51 -23.73
CA TYR A 257 -22.79 -6.44 -25.19
C TYR A 257 -22.03 -5.19 -25.60
N LYS A 258 -21.09 -5.33 -26.53
CA LYS A 258 -20.38 -4.25 -27.21
C LYS A 258 -20.66 -4.32 -28.69
N ASN A 259 -21.12 -3.21 -29.29
CA ASN A 259 -21.59 -3.19 -30.67
C ASN A 259 -22.59 -4.34 -30.93
N TYR A 260 -23.51 -4.54 -29.99
CA TYR A 260 -24.55 -5.57 -30.01
C TYR A 260 -24.04 -7.02 -29.93
N VAL A 261 -22.73 -7.24 -29.83
CA VAL A 261 -22.12 -8.57 -29.72
C VAL A 261 -21.86 -8.89 -28.23
N LYS A 262 -22.29 -10.05 -27.80
CA LYS A 262 -22.04 -10.58 -26.47
C LYS A 262 -20.53 -10.74 -26.24
N GLN A 263 -20.04 -10.23 -25.13
CA GLN A 263 -18.62 -10.23 -24.78
C GLN A 263 -18.28 -11.37 -23.82
N THR A 264 -17.00 -11.75 -23.80
CA THR A 264 -16.38 -12.69 -22.85
C THR A 264 -15.03 -12.16 -22.40
N GLY A 265 -14.47 -12.68 -21.29
CA GLY A 265 -13.19 -12.24 -20.77
C GLY A 265 -13.26 -10.85 -20.12
N TRP A 266 -12.15 -10.14 -20.09
CA TRP A 266 -12.07 -8.81 -19.52
C TRP A 266 -12.78 -7.76 -20.38
N ILE A 267 -13.65 -7.00 -19.75
CA ILE A 267 -14.31 -5.83 -20.38
C ILE A 267 -14.21 -4.59 -19.49
N ASN A 268 -14.16 -3.45 -20.14
CA ASN A 268 -14.34 -2.15 -19.49
C ASN A 268 -15.57 -1.48 -20.09
N ASP A 269 -16.54 -1.12 -19.23
CA ASP A 269 -17.79 -0.49 -19.68
C ASP A 269 -17.71 1.04 -19.77
N GLY A 270 -16.50 1.58 -19.56
CA GLY A 270 -16.22 3.03 -19.53
C GLY A 270 -16.15 3.58 -18.11
N GLN A 271 -16.54 2.82 -17.10
CA GLN A 271 -16.48 3.20 -15.69
C GLN A 271 -15.65 2.22 -14.85
N SER A 272 -15.75 0.93 -15.13
CA SER A 272 -15.12 -0.13 -14.34
C SER A 272 -14.74 -1.32 -15.20
N TRP A 273 -13.81 -2.12 -14.69
CA TRP A 273 -13.46 -3.40 -15.26
C TRP A 273 -14.33 -4.51 -14.68
N TYR A 274 -14.66 -5.48 -15.53
CA TYR A 274 -15.42 -6.68 -15.21
C TYR A 274 -14.81 -7.88 -15.92
N TYR A 275 -15.12 -9.07 -15.45
CA TYR A 275 -14.77 -10.30 -16.12
C TYR A 275 -16.01 -11.10 -16.46
N LEU A 276 -16.07 -11.60 -17.68
CA LEU A 276 -17.17 -12.41 -18.20
C LEU A 276 -16.66 -13.82 -18.48
N ASN A 277 -17.40 -14.82 -18.05
CA ASN A 277 -17.12 -16.21 -18.32
C ASN A 277 -17.14 -16.53 -19.82
N ALA A 278 -16.72 -17.73 -20.22
CA ALA A 278 -16.75 -18.17 -21.61
C ALA A 278 -18.18 -18.20 -22.21
N ASP A 279 -19.20 -18.38 -21.40
CA ASP A 279 -20.62 -18.28 -21.78
C ASP A 279 -21.14 -16.85 -21.86
N GLY A 280 -20.31 -15.86 -21.49
CA GLY A 280 -20.64 -14.44 -21.44
C GLY A 280 -21.24 -13.97 -20.12
N THR A 281 -21.46 -14.84 -19.15
CA THR A 281 -22.01 -14.45 -17.85
C THR A 281 -21.01 -13.69 -17.01
N GLN A 282 -21.46 -12.67 -16.26
CA GLN A 282 -20.63 -11.89 -15.34
C GLN A 282 -20.05 -12.76 -14.23
N PHE A 283 -18.73 -12.75 -14.11
CA PHE A 283 -18.01 -13.43 -13.01
C PHE A 283 -18.02 -12.59 -11.74
N LYS A 284 -18.03 -13.26 -10.58
CA LYS A 284 -18.02 -12.63 -9.25
C LYS A 284 -17.16 -13.45 -8.29
N GLY A 285 -16.49 -12.77 -7.36
CA GLY A 285 -15.61 -13.41 -6.38
C GLY A 285 -14.15 -13.44 -6.81
N TRP A 286 -13.38 -14.38 -6.28
CA TRP A 286 -11.97 -14.56 -6.61
C TRP A 286 -11.78 -15.19 -7.98
N LEU A 287 -11.03 -14.55 -8.84
CA LEU A 287 -10.66 -15.02 -10.18
C LEU A 287 -9.16 -15.29 -10.21
N LEU A 288 -8.78 -16.51 -10.57
CA LEU A 288 -7.40 -16.86 -10.89
C LEU A 288 -7.24 -16.89 -12.42
N LEU A 289 -6.40 -16.01 -12.94
CA LEU A 289 -6.09 -15.93 -14.35
C LEU A 289 -4.59 -15.69 -14.52
N ASP A 290 -3.93 -16.49 -15.37
CA ASP A 290 -2.49 -16.40 -15.65
C ASP A 290 -1.63 -16.36 -14.37
N ASN A 291 -1.97 -17.18 -13.38
CA ASN A 291 -1.32 -17.27 -12.08
C ASN A 291 -1.41 -15.99 -11.22
N GLN A 292 -2.33 -15.07 -11.57
CA GLN A 292 -2.65 -13.87 -10.81
C GLN A 292 -4.07 -13.94 -10.26
N TYR A 293 -4.27 -13.47 -9.04
CA TYR A 293 -5.58 -13.39 -8.43
C TYR A 293 -6.16 -11.98 -8.61
N TYR A 294 -7.44 -11.95 -8.96
CA TYR A 294 -8.28 -10.75 -9.04
C TYR A 294 -9.51 -10.95 -8.16
N TYR A 295 -10.17 -9.89 -7.82
CA TYR A 295 -11.42 -9.97 -7.08
C TYR A 295 -12.51 -9.13 -7.74
N LEU A 296 -13.62 -9.78 -8.12
CA LEU A 296 -14.80 -9.15 -8.66
C LEU A 296 -15.85 -9.06 -7.56
N LEU A 297 -16.34 -7.85 -7.28
CA LEU A 297 -17.28 -7.59 -6.19
C LEU A 297 -18.54 -8.46 -6.32
N PRO A 298 -18.95 -9.22 -5.30
CA PRO A 298 -20.12 -10.09 -5.38
C PRO A 298 -21.43 -9.37 -5.70
N THR A 299 -21.55 -8.10 -5.30
CA THR A 299 -22.73 -7.27 -5.52
C THR A 299 -22.84 -6.74 -6.93
N THR A 300 -21.75 -6.18 -7.46
CA THR A 300 -21.74 -5.45 -8.75
C THR A 300 -20.98 -6.16 -9.85
N GLY A 301 -20.09 -7.10 -9.52
CA GLY A 301 -19.17 -7.73 -10.47
C GLY A 301 -18.00 -6.84 -10.89
N GLN A 302 -17.87 -5.63 -10.35
CA GLN A 302 -16.76 -4.71 -10.64
C GLN A 302 -15.45 -5.25 -10.09
N MET A 303 -14.36 -5.08 -10.83
CA MET A 303 -13.02 -5.42 -10.37
C MET A 303 -12.63 -4.53 -9.21
N LYS A 304 -12.22 -5.14 -8.11
CA LYS A 304 -11.76 -4.46 -6.90
C LYS A 304 -10.30 -4.04 -7.04
N THR A 305 -9.98 -2.84 -6.58
CA THR A 305 -8.62 -2.33 -6.36
C THR A 305 -8.49 -1.79 -4.94
N GLY A 306 -7.25 -1.67 -4.43
CA GLY A 306 -6.98 -1.24 -3.07
C GLY A 306 -7.36 -2.30 -2.02
N TRP A 307 -7.54 -1.87 -0.77
CA TRP A 307 -7.83 -2.77 0.34
C TRP A 307 -9.17 -3.50 0.18
N LEU A 308 -9.13 -4.80 0.40
CA LEU A 308 -10.27 -5.71 0.40
C LEU A 308 -10.28 -6.51 1.71
N LYS A 309 -11.37 -6.47 2.43
CA LYS A 309 -11.64 -7.44 3.49
C LYS A 309 -12.50 -8.55 2.89
N ALA A 310 -11.96 -9.74 2.79
CA ALA A 310 -12.71 -10.92 2.36
C ALA A 310 -12.57 -11.99 3.46
N GLU A 311 -13.71 -12.49 3.93
CA GLU A 311 -13.78 -13.35 5.11
C GLU A 311 -13.07 -12.70 6.31
N ASP A 312 -12.11 -13.38 6.92
CA ASP A 312 -11.42 -12.87 8.11
C ASP A 312 -10.07 -12.20 7.81
N ALA A 313 -9.69 -12.07 6.52
CA ALA A 313 -8.40 -11.52 6.12
C ALA A 313 -8.54 -10.22 5.31
N TRP A 314 -7.50 -9.40 5.40
CA TRP A 314 -7.32 -8.25 4.52
C TRP A 314 -6.37 -8.59 3.38
N TYR A 315 -6.72 -8.16 2.19
CA TYR A 315 -5.95 -8.27 0.96
C TYR A 315 -5.73 -6.90 0.34
N TYR A 316 -4.75 -6.76 -0.51
CA TYR A 316 -4.57 -5.56 -1.31
C TYR A 316 -4.52 -5.90 -2.79
N LEU A 317 -5.40 -5.26 -3.57
CA LEU A 317 -5.44 -5.39 -5.02
C LEU A 317 -4.75 -4.16 -5.61
N ASN A 318 -3.77 -4.38 -6.47
CA ASN A 318 -3.05 -3.33 -7.19
C ASN A 318 -3.99 -2.51 -8.09
N SER A 319 -3.50 -1.43 -8.66
CA SER A 319 -4.29 -0.60 -9.58
C SER A 319 -4.75 -1.32 -10.85
N ASP A 320 -4.04 -2.38 -11.25
CA ASP A 320 -4.39 -3.27 -12.36
C ASP A 320 -5.33 -4.42 -11.94
N GLY A 321 -5.75 -4.47 -10.68
CA GLY A 321 -6.62 -5.48 -10.10
C GLY A 321 -5.91 -6.73 -9.60
N THR A 322 -4.62 -6.90 -9.85
CA THR A 322 -3.86 -8.07 -9.36
C THR A 322 -3.69 -8.05 -7.85
N MET A 323 -3.81 -9.20 -7.20
CA MET A 323 -3.58 -9.33 -5.75
C MET A 323 -2.10 -9.18 -5.43
N ALA A 324 -1.78 -8.20 -4.58
CA ALA A 324 -0.43 -7.96 -4.10
C ALA A 324 0.04 -9.06 -3.14
N LYS A 325 1.34 -9.29 -3.09
CA LYS A 325 2.02 -10.25 -2.21
C LYS A 325 3.28 -9.60 -1.64
N ASP A 326 3.78 -10.15 -0.53
CA ASP A 326 5.01 -9.71 0.12
C ASP A 326 4.92 -8.25 0.62
N TRP A 327 6.00 -7.50 0.54
CA TRP A 327 6.04 -6.11 0.98
C TRP A 327 5.33 -5.18 0.03
N ILE A 328 4.40 -4.39 0.58
CA ILE A 328 3.76 -3.28 -0.13
C ILE A 328 3.90 -1.99 0.66
N GLN A 329 3.86 -0.87 -0.05
CA GLN A 329 3.78 0.45 0.57
C GLN A 329 2.50 1.15 0.10
N VAL A 330 1.66 1.53 1.04
CA VAL A 330 0.43 2.27 0.78
C VAL A 330 0.45 3.54 1.61
N ASP A 331 0.32 4.69 0.99
CA ASP A 331 0.36 6.01 1.64
C ASP A 331 1.55 6.18 2.59
N GLY A 332 2.75 5.77 2.13
CA GLY A 332 3.99 5.85 2.89
C GLY A 332 4.15 4.80 4.00
N THR A 333 3.15 3.97 4.26
CA THR A 333 3.15 2.92 5.28
C THR A 333 3.43 1.56 4.67
N TYR A 334 4.31 0.78 5.29
CA TYR A 334 4.64 -0.57 4.84
C TYR A 334 3.72 -1.61 5.49
N TYR A 335 3.35 -2.58 4.68
CA TYR A 335 2.56 -3.76 5.05
C TYR A 335 3.21 -5.01 4.47
N TYR A 336 2.94 -6.16 5.05
CA TYR A 336 3.37 -7.45 4.50
C TYR A 336 2.17 -8.36 4.25
N LEU A 337 2.13 -8.95 3.06
CA LEU A 337 1.04 -9.80 2.60
C LEU A 337 1.58 -11.23 2.38
N LEU A 338 1.38 -12.09 3.35
CA LEU A 338 1.76 -13.50 3.24
C LEU A 338 0.71 -14.23 2.39
N ASN A 339 1.14 -14.72 1.24
CA ASN A 339 0.22 -15.33 0.26
C ASN A 339 -0.99 -14.44 -0.07
N GLY A 340 -0.79 -13.12 -0.06
CA GLY A 340 -1.83 -12.13 -0.32
C GLY A 340 -2.57 -11.63 0.92
N ALA A 341 -2.61 -12.38 2.02
CA ALA A 341 -3.26 -11.97 3.25
C ALA A 341 -2.36 -11.08 4.11
N MET A 342 -2.93 -9.99 4.64
CA MET A 342 -2.21 -9.02 5.47
C MET A 342 -1.80 -9.63 6.80
N VAL A 343 -0.50 -9.53 7.12
CA VAL A 343 0.07 -10.02 8.38
C VAL A 343 -0.07 -8.99 9.49
N THR A 344 -0.36 -9.47 10.71
CA THR A 344 -0.33 -8.69 11.95
C THR A 344 0.50 -9.44 13.01
N GLY A 345 1.06 -8.70 13.99
CA GLY A 345 1.91 -9.30 15.01
C GLY A 345 3.35 -9.52 14.54
N TRP A 346 4.03 -10.51 15.13
CA TRP A 346 5.39 -10.84 14.78
C TRP A 346 5.50 -11.49 13.41
N LEU A 347 6.45 -11.00 12.59
CA LEU A 347 6.77 -11.50 11.27
C LEU A 347 8.27 -11.82 11.20
N ARG A 348 8.61 -13.02 10.77
CA ARG A 348 9.99 -13.43 10.50
C ARG A 348 10.19 -13.61 9.00
N ILE A 349 11.21 -12.95 8.47
CA ILE A 349 11.64 -13.12 7.07
C ILE A 349 13.15 -13.42 7.09
N GLY A 350 13.52 -14.63 6.75
CA GLY A 350 14.90 -15.09 6.91
C GLY A 350 15.36 -15.05 8.36
N ASN A 351 16.39 -14.27 8.66
CA ASN A 351 16.91 -14.06 10.02
C ASN A 351 16.39 -12.79 10.69
N ASP A 352 15.65 -11.97 9.97
CA ASP A 352 15.13 -10.72 10.47
C ASP A 352 13.72 -10.87 11.04
N TYR A 353 13.45 -10.12 12.10
CA TYR A 353 12.12 -10.04 12.71
C TYR A 353 11.57 -8.64 12.55
N TYR A 354 10.27 -8.60 12.29
CA TYR A 354 9.46 -7.39 12.16
C TYR A 354 8.25 -7.50 13.07
N TYR A 355 7.62 -6.40 13.34
CA TYR A 355 6.34 -6.39 14.05
C TYR A 355 5.33 -5.55 13.29
N MET A 356 4.19 -6.17 12.97
CA MET A 356 3.08 -5.54 12.27
C MET A 356 1.98 -5.21 13.29
N ARG A 357 1.51 -3.97 13.31
CA ARG A 357 0.43 -3.58 14.20
C ARG A 357 -0.87 -4.32 13.86
N GLY A 358 -1.89 -4.23 14.74
CA GLY A 358 -3.20 -4.84 14.48
C GLY A 358 -3.91 -4.34 13.22
N ASN A 359 -3.51 -3.16 12.70
CA ASN A 359 -3.96 -2.65 11.41
C ASN A 359 -3.02 -3.02 10.24
N GLY A 360 -2.07 -3.91 10.46
CA GLY A 360 -1.10 -4.39 9.47
C GLY A 360 0.09 -3.47 9.22
N SER A 361 0.14 -2.25 9.80
CA SER A 361 1.26 -1.33 9.56
C SER A 361 2.55 -1.78 10.25
N MET A 362 3.68 -1.70 9.55
CA MET A 362 5.00 -2.05 10.08
C MET A 362 5.42 -1.09 11.20
N VAL A 363 6.00 -1.65 12.27
CA VAL A 363 6.57 -0.87 13.38
C VAL A 363 8.00 -0.47 13.07
N THR A 364 8.35 0.79 13.38
CA THR A 364 9.71 1.31 13.46
C THR A 364 9.90 2.03 14.80
N GLY A 365 11.15 2.20 15.25
CA GLY A 365 11.47 2.85 16.51
C GLY A 365 11.16 1.99 17.73
N TRP A 366 11.10 2.64 18.91
CA TRP A 366 10.82 1.99 20.17
C TRP A 366 9.39 1.48 20.27
N ARG A 367 9.24 0.23 20.75
CA ARG A 367 7.94 -0.39 21.01
C ARG A 367 7.94 -1.13 22.33
N LYS A 368 6.95 -0.85 23.18
CA LYS A 368 6.70 -1.62 24.41
C LYS A 368 5.64 -2.68 24.12
N MET A 369 5.95 -3.94 24.41
CA MET A 369 5.06 -5.09 24.27
C MET A 369 5.24 -5.98 25.49
N ASP A 370 4.15 -6.37 26.14
CA ASP A 370 4.13 -7.23 27.33
C ASP A 370 5.12 -6.79 28.43
N GLY A 371 5.17 -5.45 28.65
CA GLY A 371 6.04 -4.84 29.65
C GLY A 371 7.49 -4.64 29.21
N LYS A 372 7.95 -5.24 28.13
CA LYS A 372 9.31 -5.20 27.60
C LYS A 372 9.44 -4.19 26.46
N TYR A 373 10.61 -3.57 26.32
CA TYR A 373 10.91 -2.66 25.23
C TYR A 373 11.72 -3.35 24.14
N TYR A 374 11.39 -3.05 22.90
CA TYR A 374 12.04 -3.49 21.68
C TYR A 374 12.36 -2.28 20.81
N TYR A 375 13.38 -2.36 20.00
CA TYR A 375 13.68 -1.33 19.01
C TYR A 375 13.72 -1.91 17.61
N PHE A 376 12.99 -1.27 16.69
CA PHE A 376 12.97 -1.60 15.28
C PHE A 376 13.64 -0.47 14.51
N ASN A 377 14.63 -0.78 13.67
CA ASN A 377 15.32 0.24 12.91
C ASN A 377 14.40 0.90 11.85
N GLY A 378 14.91 1.84 11.07
CA GLY A 378 14.14 2.54 10.02
C GLY A 378 13.58 1.62 8.92
N SER A 379 14.17 0.42 8.75
CA SER A 379 13.65 -0.62 7.84
C SER A 379 12.68 -1.59 8.51
N GLY A 380 12.29 -1.34 9.75
CA GLY A 380 11.38 -2.20 10.52
C GLY A 380 12.01 -3.47 11.10
N LYS A 381 13.33 -3.67 10.94
CA LYS A 381 14.01 -4.85 11.49
C LYS A 381 14.27 -4.69 12.98
N LEU A 382 14.00 -5.76 13.74
CA LEU A 382 14.32 -5.84 15.16
C LEU A 382 15.82 -5.74 15.37
N VAL A 383 16.25 -4.79 16.22
CA VAL A 383 17.65 -4.60 16.59
C VAL A 383 18.01 -5.50 17.76
N ARG A 384 19.24 -6.05 17.74
CA ARG A 384 19.82 -6.91 18.79
C ARG A 384 21.27 -6.51 19.02
N GLY A 385 21.77 -6.75 20.22
CA GLY A 385 23.12 -6.37 20.62
C GLY A 385 23.20 -4.88 20.95
N TRP A 386 24.41 -4.32 20.77
CA TRP A 386 24.67 -2.91 21.01
C TRP A 386 24.00 -2.01 19.95
N ALA A 387 23.38 -0.94 20.40
CA ALA A 387 22.72 0.03 19.52
C ALA A 387 22.91 1.46 20.04
N ASP A 388 23.35 2.34 19.14
CA ASP A 388 23.42 3.77 19.41
C ASP A 388 22.17 4.43 18.80
N ILE A 389 21.30 4.96 19.67
CA ILE A 389 19.98 5.50 19.32
C ILE A 389 19.86 6.87 19.98
N ASP A 390 19.61 7.90 19.19
CA ASP A 390 19.42 9.28 19.65
C ASP A 390 20.53 9.76 20.62
N GLY A 391 21.79 9.41 20.31
CA GLY A 391 22.97 9.80 21.08
C GLY A 391 23.16 9.05 22.40
N LYS A 392 22.37 8.03 22.67
CA LYS A 392 22.50 7.13 23.80
C LYS A 392 22.79 5.71 23.35
N ARG A 393 23.54 4.99 24.14
CA ARG A 393 23.86 3.58 23.86
C ARG A 393 22.98 2.65 24.67
N TYR A 394 22.48 1.62 23.99
CA TYR A 394 21.58 0.60 24.54
C TYR A 394 22.12 -0.80 24.25
N PHE A 395 21.63 -1.77 24.97
CA PHE A 395 21.86 -3.17 24.66
C PHE A 395 20.52 -3.91 24.55
N LEU A 396 20.30 -4.57 23.41
CA LEU A 396 19.13 -5.40 23.15
C LEU A 396 19.58 -6.87 23.18
N GLN A 397 18.91 -7.68 23.98
CA GLN A 397 19.22 -9.13 24.08
C GLN A 397 18.99 -9.85 22.75
N GLN A 398 19.34 -11.15 22.72
CA GLN A 398 19.13 -11.97 21.51
C GLN A 398 17.64 -12.12 21.16
N ASP A 399 16.75 -12.00 22.14
CA ASP A 399 15.30 -11.94 21.92
C ASP A 399 14.80 -10.54 21.51
N GLY A 400 15.70 -9.57 21.41
CA GLY A 400 15.40 -8.17 21.08
C GLY A 400 14.93 -7.32 22.25
N THR A 401 14.87 -7.84 23.48
CA THR A 401 14.45 -7.07 24.65
C THR A 401 15.54 -6.15 25.14
N MET A 402 15.18 -4.90 25.45
CA MET A 402 16.06 -3.89 26.03
C MET A 402 16.40 -4.26 27.47
N VAL A 403 17.68 -4.20 27.82
CA VAL A 403 18.15 -4.40 29.20
C VAL A 403 18.07 -3.12 30.02
N THR A 404 17.96 -3.29 31.35
CA THR A 404 18.08 -2.21 32.37
C THR A 404 18.84 -2.76 33.60
N GLY A 405 19.35 -1.88 34.44
CA GLY A 405 20.10 -2.24 35.64
C GLY A 405 21.48 -2.80 35.31
N TRP A 406 22.05 -3.54 36.27
CA TRP A 406 23.35 -4.18 36.13
C TRP A 406 23.33 -5.34 35.13
N GLN A 407 24.28 -5.34 34.18
CA GLN A 407 24.40 -6.38 33.16
C GLN A 407 25.87 -6.78 32.96
N THR A 408 26.10 -8.07 32.88
CA THR A 408 27.40 -8.62 32.47
C THR A 408 27.31 -8.98 30.98
N ILE A 409 28.10 -8.29 30.14
CA ILE A 409 28.13 -8.50 28.69
C ILE A 409 29.58 -8.76 28.32
N ASP A 410 29.86 -9.92 27.68
CA ASP A 410 31.19 -10.36 27.31
C ASP A 410 32.20 -10.34 28.49
N GLY A 411 31.72 -10.69 29.68
CA GLY A 411 32.52 -10.75 30.90
C GLY A 411 32.82 -9.40 31.58
N LEU A 412 32.28 -8.29 31.03
CA LEU A 412 32.43 -6.92 31.55
C LEU A 412 31.12 -6.45 32.17
N LEU A 413 31.21 -5.69 33.25
CA LEU A 413 30.04 -5.19 33.98
C LEU A 413 29.65 -3.80 33.49
N TYR A 414 28.37 -3.62 33.15
CA TYR A 414 27.74 -2.39 32.71
C TYR A 414 26.53 -2.05 33.59
N TYR A 415 26.11 -0.83 33.52
CA TYR A 415 24.85 -0.41 34.13
C TYR A 415 24.00 0.35 33.11
N PHE A 416 22.71 0.01 33.03
CA PHE A 416 21.73 0.69 32.20
C PHE A 416 20.65 1.31 33.09
N ASP A 417 20.35 2.56 32.88
CA ASP A 417 19.33 3.25 33.64
C ASP A 417 17.92 2.71 33.37
N ALA A 418 16.90 3.27 34.04
CA ALA A 418 15.52 2.84 33.87
C ALA A 418 14.98 3.08 32.43
N SER A 419 15.62 3.96 31.67
CA SER A 419 15.31 4.20 30.24
C SER A 419 16.04 3.23 29.31
N GLY A 420 16.92 2.37 29.86
CA GLY A 420 17.79 1.46 29.11
C GLY A 420 19.06 2.11 28.57
N ALA A 421 19.32 3.37 28.91
CA ALA A 421 20.54 4.04 28.45
C ALA A 421 21.74 3.60 29.30
N MET A 422 22.85 3.26 28.62
CA MET A 422 24.12 2.86 29.24
C MET A 422 24.71 4.00 30.06
N ALA A 423 25.11 3.69 31.30
CA ALA A 423 25.82 4.65 32.16
C ALA A 423 27.24 4.90 31.62
N ALA A 424 27.68 6.14 31.66
CA ALA A 424 29.06 6.60 31.42
C ALA A 424 29.43 7.73 32.37
N GLY A 425 30.70 7.78 32.79
CA GLY A 425 31.17 8.75 33.78
C GLY A 425 30.74 8.41 35.20
N TRP A 426 30.75 9.40 36.08
CA TRP A 426 30.32 9.28 37.47
C TRP A 426 28.81 9.04 37.57
N THR A 427 28.44 7.89 38.16
CA THR A 427 27.05 7.51 38.35
C THR A 427 26.79 7.10 39.78
N LYS A 428 25.76 7.70 40.41
CA LYS A 428 25.38 7.38 41.81
C LYS A 428 24.27 6.35 41.83
N LEU A 429 24.54 5.19 42.41
CA LEU A 429 23.58 4.06 42.51
C LEU A 429 23.48 3.59 43.96
N ASP A 430 22.30 3.51 44.49
CA ASP A 430 22.02 3.06 45.86
C ASP A 430 22.88 3.76 46.92
N GLY A 431 23.12 5.06 46.74
CA GLY A 431 23.88 5.89 47.66
C GLY A 431 25.40 5.92 47.42
N TYR A 432 25.94 5.01 46.63
CA TYR A 432 27.36 4.89 46.31
C TYR A 432 27.70 5.49 44.95
N TRP A 433 28.90 6.08 44.79
CA TRP A 433 29.40 6.51 43.52
C TRP A 433 30.18 5.42 42.80
N TYR A 434 29.95 5.27 41.49
CA TYR A 434 30.64 4.38 40.58
C TYR A 434 31.17 5.22 39.41
N TYR A 435 32.20 4.75 38.75
CA TYR A 435 32.66 5.37 37.50
C TYR A 435 32.68 4.37 36.37
N PHE A 436 32.01 4.73 35.29
CA PHE A 436 32.00 3.96 34.04
C PHE A 436 32.85 4.70 33.02
N ASN A 437 33.75 4.03 32.30
CA ASN A 437 34.48 4.66 31.21
C ASN A 437 33.55 5.05 30.04
N ASN A 438 34.12 5.70 29.00
CA ASN A 438 33.34 6.12 27.82
C ASN A 438 32.73 4.95 27.04
N GLU A 439 33.22 3.72 27.23
CA GLU A 439 32.67 2.50 26.66
C GLU A 439 31.60 1.89 27.57
N GLY A 440 31.29 2.50 28.72
CA GLY A 440 30.32 2.05 29.72
C GLY A 440 30.80 0.94 30.64
N LYS A 441 32.10 0.59 30.62
CA LYS A 441 32.68 -0.45 31.48
C LYS A 441 32.90 0.08 32.88
N LEU A 442 32.50 -0.68 33.90
CA LEU A 442 32.75 -0.32 35.28
C LEU A 442 34.26 -0.32 35.56
N MET A 443 34.73 0.78 36.14
CA MET A 443 36.13 0.94 36.59
C MET A 443 36.29 0.45 38.03
N THR A 444 37.47 -0.14 38.31
CA THR A 444 37.87 -0.56 39.65
C THR A 444 39.35 -0.21 39.88
N GLY A 445 39.79 -0.16 41.14
CA GLY A 445 41.16 0.17 41.51
C GLY A 445 41.46 1.66 41.43
N TRP A 446 42.76 1.99 41.30
CA TRP A 446 43.19 3.38 41.13
C TRP A 446 42.82 4.00 39.78
N MET A 447 42.29 5.19 39.84
CA MET A 447 41.87 5.92 38.64
C MET A 447 42.34 7.37 38.74
N GLN A 448 42.86 7.90 37.63
CA GLN A 448 43.16 9.32 37.48
C GLN A 448 42.17 9.98 36.50
N LEU A 449 41.55 11.06 36.93
CA LEU A 449 40.62 11.86 36.15
C LEU A 449 40.89 13.35 36.40
N ASP A 450 41.12 14.12 35.35
CA ASP A 450 41.43 15.56 35.41
C ASP A 450 42.56 15.91 36.43
N GLY A 451 43.61 15.09 36.45
CA GLY A 451 44.76 15.26 37.34
C GLY A 451 44.49 14.85 38.79
N LYS A 452 43.31 14.41 39.15
CA LYS A 452 42.91 13.94 40.47
C LYS A 452 42.91 12.43 40.52
N PHE A 453 43.33 11.85 41.67
CA PHE A 453 43.27 10.41 41.86
C PHE A 453 42.08 10.01 42.72
N PHE A 454 41.47 8.90 42.33
CA PHE A 454 40.36 8.25 43.03
C PHE A 454 40.72 6.79 43.20
N TYR A 455 40.10 6.15 44.18
CA TYR A 455 40.20 4.71 44.35
C TYR A 455 38.80 4.10 44.33
N LEU A 456 38.62 3.13 43.47
CA LEU A 456 37.38 2.36 43.34
C LEU A 456 37.62 0.98 43.85
N HIS A 457 36.72 0.52 44.75
CA HIS A 457 36.82 -0.83 45.35
C HIS A 457 36.62 -1.89 44.25
N THR A 458 36.89 -3.16 44.59
CA THR A 458 36.73 -4.29 43.63
C THR A 458 35.31 -4.46 43.10
N ASP A 459 34.31 -3.94 43.87
CA ASP A 459 32.89 -3.91 43.47
C ASP A 459 32.53 -2.61 42.72
N GLY A 460 33.49 -1.75 42.43
CA GLY A 460 33.32 -0.52 41.69
C GLY A 460 32.92 0.71 42.52
N ARG A 461 32.63 0.55 43.82
CA ARG A 461 32.26 1.69 44.66
C ARG A 461 33.43 2.60 44.90
N MET A 462 33.21 3.90 44.80
CA MET A 462 34.20 4.93 45.12
C MET A 462 34.51 4.88 46.63
N VAL A 463 35.77 4.72 46.93
CA VAL A 463 36.27 4.73 48.36
C VAL A 463 36.37 6.17 48.81
N ILE A 464 35.92 6.43 50.05
CA ILE A 464 36.09 7.70 50.80
C ILE A 464 36.68 7.39 52.17
N GLY A 465 37.35 8.38 52.79
CA GLY A 465 38.01 8.22 54.09
C GLY A 465 39.37 7.52 53.99
N TRP A 466 39.80 6.92 55.11
CA TRP A 466 41.09 6.25 55.21
C TRP A 466 41.15 4.95 54.38
N GLN A 467 42.23 4.80 53.61
CA GLN A 467 42.52 3.62 52.82
C GLN A 467 43.97 3.18 53.05
N SER A 468 44.24 1.87 52.99
CA SER A 468 45.59 1.33 53.08
C SER A 468 45.82 0.24 52.03
N ASP A 469 47.00 0.23 51.40
CA ASP A 469 47.47 -0.85 50.55
C ASP A 469 48.30 -1.92 51.27
N GLY A 470 48.34 -1.85 52.63
CA GLY A 470 49.16 -2.71 53.48
C GLY A 470 50.53 -2.10 53.84
N THR A 471 51.04 -1.19 53.04
CA THR A 471 52.31 -0.49 53.24
C THR A 471 52.10 0.99 53.55
N ASN A 472 51.26 1.62 52.78
CA ASN A 472 50.98 3.08 52.85
C ASN A 472 49.54 3.33 53.28
N LYS A 473 49.31 4.48 53.90
CA LYS A 473 47.98 4.98 54.21
C LYS A 473 47.67 6.15 53.31
N TYR A 474 46.43 6.20 52.78
CA TYR A 474 45.88 7.26 51.95
C TYR A 474 44.64 7.82 52.63
N TYR A 475 44.26 8.98 52.23
CA TYR A 475 42.98 9.56 52.62
C TYR A 475 42.23 10.04 51.39
N MET A 476 41.07 9.48 51.19
CA MET A 476 40.16 9.86 50.13
C MET A 476 39.15 10.86 50.75
N ASP A 477 39.05 12.03 50.19
CA ASP A 477 38.16 13.10 50.69
C ASP A 477 36.71 12.56 50.79
N THR A 478 36.09 12.73 51.95
CA THR A 478 34.78 12.11 52.20
C THR A 478 33.61 12.66 51.39
N VAL A 479 33.80 13.84 50.77
CA VAL A 479 32.78 14.48 49.95
C VAL A 479 33.05 14.22 48.44
N SER A 480 34.30 14.47 48.04
CA SER A 480 34.68 14.42 46.61
C SER A 480 35.30 13.12 46.18
N GLY A 481 35.73 12.26 47.11
CA GLY A 481 36.46 11.01 46.82
C GLY A 481 37.90 11.23 46.31
N VAL A 482 38.38 12.47 46.23
CA VAL A 482 39.70 12.79 45.72
C VAL A 482 40.77 12.42 46.73
N MET A 483 41.83 11.76 46.31
CA MET A 483 43.01 11.45 47.12
C MET A 483 43.65 12.70 47.65
N ALA A 484 43.88 12.73 48.97
CA ALA A 484 44.57 13.86 49.61
C ALA A 484 46.05 13.91 49.24
N VAL A 485 46.52 15.12 48.93
CA VAL A 485 47.93 15.46 48.72
C VAL A 485 48.22 16.75 49.47
N GLY A 486 49.41 16.87 50.09
CA GLY A 486 49.77 17.98 50.95
C GLY A 486 49.10 17.94 52.33
N TRP A 487 48.94 19.09 52.97
CA TRP A 487 48.30 19.21 54.25
C TRP A 487 46.79 19.00 54.17
N LYS A 488 46.28 18.09 55.02
CA LYS A 488 44.84 17.82 55.11
C LYS A 488 44.43 17.75 56.59
N GLN A 489 43.41 18.52 56.96
CA GLN A 489 42.81 18.40 58.27
C GLN A 489 41.72 17.29 58.28
N ILE A 490 41.84 16.32 59.14
CA ILE A 490 40.91 15.20 59.28
C ILE A 490 40.61 15.09 60.79
N ASP A 491 39.33 15.10 61.17
CA ASP A 491 38.85 15.04 62.54
C ASP A 491 39.61 15.96 63.50
N LYS A 492 39.79 17.22 63.10
CA LYS A 492 40.49 18.31 63.78
C LYS A 492 42.01 18.11 63.93
N SER A 493 42.59 17.02 63.39
CA SER A 493 44.02 16.77 63.35
C SER A 493 44.59 17.04 61.98
N TRP A 494 45.80 17.58 61.91
CA TRP A 494 46.49 17.77 60.65
C TRP A 494 47.37 16.61 60.29
N TYR A 495 47.33 16.22 59.02
CA TYR A 495 48.13 15.15 58.40
C TYR A 495 48.79 15.74 57.12
N TYR A 496 49.88 15.14 56.71
CA TYR A 496 50.51 15.45 55.46
C TYR A 496 50.61 14.24 54.56
N PHE A 497 50.25 14.41 53.29
CA PHE A 497 50.35 13.38 52.27
C PHE A 497 51.33 13.85 51.19
N ASN A 498 52.24 12.96 50.77
CA ASN A 498 53.17 13.29 49.68
C ASN A 498 52.44 13.32 48.32
N GLN A 499 53.13 13.59 47.22
CA GLN A 499 52.57 13.67 45.90
C GLN A 499 51.97 12.33 45.42
N ALA A 500 52.43 11.20 45.96
CA ALA A 500 51.87 9.87 45.70
C ALA A 500 50.65 9.56 46.61
N GLY A 501 50.21 10.51 47.46
CA GLY A 501 49.10 10.31 48.39
C GLY A 501 49.43 9.53 49.64
N HIS A 502 50.74 9.17 49.89
CA HIS A 502 51.13 8.43 51.09
C HIS A 502 51.15 9.35 52.26
N MET A 503 50.51 8.92 53.37
CA MET A 503 50.62 9.64 54.63
C MET A 503 52.06 9.63 55.17
N ILE A 504 52.58 10.82 55.38
CA ILE A 504 53.91 10.98 55.94
C ILE A 504 53.87 10.89 57.43
N THR A 505 54.92 10.28 58.04
CA THR A 505 55.15 10.20 59.47
C THR A 505 56.59 10.62 59.75
N GLY A 506 56.92 11.06 61.01
CA GLY A 506 58.22 11.55 61.37
C GLY A 506 58.43 13.00 60.94
N TRP A 507 59.72 13.41 60.74
CA TRP A 507 60.06 14.76 60.38
C TRP A 507 59.68 15.11 58.95
N LEU A 508 59.04 16.32 58.80
CA LEU A 508 58.68 16.90 57.51
C LEU A 508 59.27 18.31 57.37
N ASN A 509 59.97 18.51 56.31
CA ASN A 509 60.37 19.91 55.94
C ASN A 509 59.40 20.34 54.80
N ASP A 510 58.63 21.38 55.09
CA ASP A 510 57.70 21.94 54.11
C ASP A 510 57.99 23.48 54.01
N GLY A 511 58.56 23.95 52.91
CA GLY A 511 58.92 25.31 52.66
C GLY A 511 59.90 25.89 53.67
N GLY A 512 60.84 25.12 54.16
CA GLY A 512 61.86 25.55 55.12
C GLY A 512 61.39 25.54 56.59
N LYS A 513 60.17 25.10 56.84
CA LYS A 513 59.61 24.93 58.15
C LYS A 513 59.59 23.42 58.49
N TYR A 514 59.95 23.03 59.72
CA TYR A 514 59.96 21.69 60.16
C TYR A 514 58.72 21.35 60.98
N TYR A 515 58.13 20.25 60.68
CA TYR A 515 56.98 19.71 61.37
C TYR A 515 57.27 18.22 61.79
N TYR A 516 56.57 17.73 62.79
CA TYR A 516 56.69 16.36 63.19
C TYR A 516 55.32 15.68 63.16
N LEU A 517 55.23 14.61 62.33
CA LEU A 517 54.04 13.79 62.20
C LEU A 517 54.28 12.56 63.07
N ASN A 518 53.35 12.29 64.02
CA ASN A 518 53.49 11.21 64.95
C ASN A 518 53.62 9.85 64.20
N PRO A 519 54.68 9.06 64.42
CA PRO A 519 54.88 7.79 63.74
C PRO A 519 53.77 6.77 63.95
N ALA A 520 53.03 6.83 65.06
CA ALA A 520 51.98 5.88 65.39
C ALA A 520 50.69 6.13 64.59
N ASP A 521 50.30 7.38 64.40
CA ASP A 521 49.00 7.73 63.82
C ASP A 521 49.06 8.82 62.70
N GLY A 522 50.22 9.41 62.41
CA GLY A 522 50.40 10.43 61.39
C GLY A 522 49.92 11.82 61.75
N LYS A 523 49.43 12.06 62.94
CA LYS A 523 48.96 13.38 63.36
C LYS A 523 50.12 14.34 63.58
N MET A 524 49.94 15.57 63.06
CA MET A 524 50.86 16.64 63.31
C MET A 524 50.89 16.98 64.80
N ILE A 525 52.10 17.06 65.37
CA ILE A 525 52.31 17.55 66.71
C ILE A 525 52.26 19.08 66.68
N ALA A 526 51.52 19.68 67.61
CA ALA A 526 51.37 21.13 67.70
C ALA A 526 51.11 21.57 69.14
N ASN A 527 51.36 22.86 69.43
CA ASN A 527 51.08 23.59 70.67
C ASN A 527 51.60 22.88 71.90
N GLY A 528 52.90 22.69 71.96
CA GLY A 528 53.56 22.10 73.15
C GLY A 528 54.92 21.48 72.82
N SER A 529 55.48 20.78 73.84
CA SER A 529 56.78 20.15 73.71
C SER A 529 56.57 18.61 73.57
N PHE A 530 57.37 17.97 72.68
CA PHE A 530 57.32 16.56 72.42
C PHE A 530 58.73 15.99 72.27
N VAL A 531 58.98 14.87 72.92
CA VAL A 531 60.26 14.19 72.91
C VAL A 531 60.41 13.29 71.69
N VAL A 532 61.40 13.52 70.86
CA VAL A 532 61.78 12.70 69.70
C VAL A 532 63.26 12.27 69.89
N ASN A 533 63.50 10.97 69.91
CA ASN A 533 64.87 10.43 70.12
C ASN A 533 65.62 11.05 71.29
N ASN A 534 64.97 11.15 72.46
CA ASN A 534 65.52 11.76 73.68
C ASN A 534 65.85 13.28 73.60
N VAL A 535 65.41 13.99 72.58
CA VAL A 535 65.50 15.44 72.43
C VAL A 535 64.09 16.04 72.55
N ASN A 536 63.94 17.03 73.35
CA ASN A 536 62.67 17.73 73.57
C ASN A 536 62.52 18.87 72.51
N TYR A 537 61.51 18.84 71.66
CA TYR A 537 61.24 19.85 70.65
C TYR A 537 59.95 20.58 70.99
N THR A 538 59.96 21.87 70.78
CA THR A 538 58.79 22.74 71.04
C THR A 538 58.13 23.12 69.70
N PHE A 539 56.82 22.93 69.59
CA PHE A 539 56.01 23.21 68.42
C PHE A 539 55.03 24.36 68.73
N ASN A 540 54.88 25.32 67.81
CA ASN A 540 53.87 26.34 67.96
C ASN A 540 52.46 25.78 67.61
N GLN A 541 51.44 26.65 67.71
CA GLN A 541 50.04 26.29 67.43
C GLN A 541 49.81 25.80 65.98
N SER A 542 50.63 26.25 65.06
CA SER A 542 50.58 25.79 63.65
C SER A 542 51.44 24.54 63.38
N GLY A 543 52.03 23.97 64.42
CA GLY A 543 52.84 22.75 64.29
C GLY A 543 54.28 22.95 63.84
N VAL A 544 54.73 24.21 63.66
CA VAL A 544 56.13 24.53 63.29
C VAL A 544 57.04 24.33 64.50
N CYS A 545 58.10 23.58 64.28
CA CYS A 545 59.15 23.42 65.27
C CYS A 545 59.87 24.72 65.50
N LEU A 546 59.93 25.19 66.73
CA LEU A 546 60.54 26.45 67.13
C LEU A 546 61.96 26.27 67.67
N SER A 547 62.19 25.19 68.42
CA SER A 547 63.49 24.93 69.06
C SER A 547 63.54 23.46 69.56
N GLU A 548 64.75 22.96 69.74
CA GLU A 548 65.03 21.75 70.54
C GLU A 548 65.62 22.12 71.87
N THR A 549 65.30 21.35 72.88
CA THR A 549 66.00 21.42 74.20
C THR A 549 66.49 20.04 74.55
N SER A 550 67.78 19.89 74.86
CA SER A 550 68.30 18.59 75.29
C SER A 550 67.68 18.19 76.63
N ALA A 551 67.24 16.90 76.68
CA ALA A 551 66.56 16.39 77.88
C ALA A 551 67.48 16.17 79.11
N ILE A 552 68.71 16.57 79.05
CA ILE A 552 69.64 16.40 80.17
C ILE A 552 70.40 17.76 80.39
N ASP A 553 70.26 18.25 81.65
CA ASP A 553 70.93 19.31 82.37
C ASP A 553 70.72 20.76 81.94
N GLY A 554 70.40 21.54 82.98
CA GLY A 554 70.13 22.94 82.98
C GLY A 554 71.32 23.77 82.45
N GLY A 555 71.07 24.59 81.48
CA GLY A 555 71.93 25.61 81.08
C GLY A 555 71.87 26.05 79.59
N SER A 556 71.38 27.30 79.53
CA SER A 556 71.56 28.21 78.40
C SER A 556 70.67 28.10 77.16
N ALA A 557 69.89 29.11 77.05
CA ALA A 557 69.00 29.47 75.97
C ALA A 557 69.72 29.66 74.65
N GLY A 558 69.10 29.16 73.57
CA GLY A 558 69.10 29.79 72.27
C GLY A 558 70.16 29.39 71.24
N SER A 559 69.93 28.28 70.63
CA SER A 559 70.45 28.11 69.28
C SER A 559 69.28 27.62 68.43
N VAL A 560 68.95 28.38 67.38
CA VAL A 560 68.00 27.95 66.35
C VAL A 560 68.70 26.80 65.60
N TYR A 561 68.31 25.58 65.91
CA TYR A 561 68.86 24.37 65.29
C TYR A 561 68.09 24.07 64.02
N THR A 562 68.80 23.97 62.92
CA THR A 562 68.38 23.16 61.78
C THR A 562 68.55 21.68 62.18
N PRO A 563 67.49 20.84 62.28
CA PRO A 563 67.65 19.47 62.64
C PRO A 563 68.67 18.80 61.71
N GLY A 564 69.79 18.33 62.35
CA GLY A 564 70.83 17.64 61.60
C GLY A 564 70.25 16.34 60.94
N THR A 565 70.76 16.05 59.82
CA THR A 565 70.51 14.96 58.90
C THR A 565 70.47 13.59 59.58
N ALA A 566 69.42 13.33 60.35
CA ALA A 566 69.04 11.95 60.66
C ALA A 566 67.69 11.66 59.94
N GLY A 567 67.79 11.11 58.82
CA GLY A 567 66.61 10.75 58.05
C GLY A 567 65.96 11.90 57.28
N THR A 568 66.75 12.56 56.45
CA THR A 568 66.16 13.25 55.32
C THR A 568 65.32 12.27 54.56
N VAL A 569 64.02 12.35 54.73
CA VAL A 569 63.17 11.95 53.64
C VAL A 569 63.52 12.97 52.57
N ALA A 570 64.53 12.68 51.75
CA ALA A 570 64.86 13.42 50.58
C ALA A 570 63.54 13.71 49.85
N ASN A 571 63.38 14.94 49.44
CA ASN A 571 62.46 15.27 48.38
C ASN A 571 62.95 14.50 47.13
N GLY A 572 62.93 13.16 47.24
CA GLY A 572 63.15 12.30 46.10
C GLY A 572 61.96 12.45 45.19
N ASN A 573 62.19 12.98 44.05
CA ASN A 573 61.34 12.83 42.92
C ASN A 573 61.04 11.39 42.70
N TYR A 574 60.12 10.78 43.47
CA TYR A 574 59.43 9.59 43.09
C TYR A 574 58.31 10.01 42.19
N MET A 575 58.65 10.21 40.92
CA MET A 575 57.72 10.09 39.81
C MET A 575 57.38 8.59 39.64
N GLY A 576 56.65 8.07 40.59
CA GLY A 576 55.90 6.85 40.45
C GLY A 576 54.43 7.26 40.42
N THR A 577 53.98 7.62 39.27
CA THR A 577 52.51 7.62 39.04
C THR A 577 52.02 6.25 39.44
N PRO A 578 50.97 6.13 40.26
CA PRO A 578 50.29 4.87 40.42
C PRO A 578 49.91 4.45 38.96
N ALA A 579 50.47 3.35 38.48
CA ALA A 579 50.16 2.81 37.17
C ALA A 579 48.63 2.64 37.12
N ALA A 580 47.99 3.28 36.20
CA ALA A 580 46.62 2.98 35.84
C ALA A 580 46.59 1.49 35.53
N GLY A 581 46.13 0.71 36.47
CA GLY A 581 46.11 -0.74 36.34
C GLY A 581 45.15 -1.16 35.23
N ASN A 582 45.68 -1.37 34.09
CA ASN A 582 45.02 -2.09 33.03
C ASN A 582 45.16 -3.59 33.35
N THR A 583 44.41 -4.10 34.30
CA THR A 583 44.35 -5.54 34.58
C THR A 583 43.39 -6.16 33.54
N GLN A 584 43.92 -6.59 32.45
CA GLN A 584 43.35 -7.70 31.72
C GLN A 584 43.51 -8.95 32.57
N ASN A 585 42.44 -9.41 33.18
CA ASN A 585 42.39 -10.75 33.81
C ASN A 585 42.37 -11.80 32.70
N GLY A 586 43.54 -12.30 32.33
CA GLY A 586 43.70 -13.56 31.66
C GLY A 586 43.80 -14.67 32.70
N ILE A 587 42.79 -15.47 32.81
CA ILE A 587 42.83 -16.74 33.54
C ILE A 587 43.68 -17.72 32.74
N THR A 588 44.87 -18.03 33.21
CA THR A 588 45.58 -19.24 32.77
C THR A 588 45.78 -20.15 33.99
N THR A 589 45.08 -21.24 33.91
CA THR A 589 45.34 -22.44 34.78
C THR A 589 46.72 -22.99 34.51
N GLY A 590 47.45 -23.22 35.56
CA GLY A 590 48.81 -23.70 35.51
C GLY A 590 48.95 -25.11 35.01
N ASN A 591 50.11 -25.38 34.49
CA ASN A 591 50.83 -26.61 34.83
C ASN A 591 52.33 -26.45 34.68
N SER A 592 53.02 -26.96 35.64
CA SER A 592 54.43 -27.08 35.92
C SER A 592 55.25 -27.69 34.75
N GLY A 593 56.47 -27.22 34.60
CA GLY A 593 57.50 -27.93 33.83
C GLY A 593 58.82 -27.15 33.63
N SER A 594 59.78 -27.51 34.40
CA SER A 594 61.17 -27.08 34.49
C SER A 594 61.91 -27.05 33.14
N GLY A 595 62.95 -26.17 33.04
CA GLY A 595 64.05 -26.41 32.10
C GLY A 595 64.79 -25.18 31.58
N ASN A 596 65.81 -24.80 32.23
CA ASN A 596 67.14 -24.31 31.87
C ASN A 596 67.40 -23.58 30.52
N ALA A 597 68.04 -22.44 30.73
CA ALA A 597 69.36 -22.01 30.17
C ALA A 597 69.43 -21.31 28.82
N ALA A 598 70.01 -20.16 28.90
CA ALA A 598 71.18 -19.61 28.21
C ALA A 598 70.96 -18.70 27.00
N VAL A 599 71.40 -17.48 27.25
CA VAL A 599 72.42 -16.66 26.52
C VAL A 599 72.15 -16.33 25.06
N GLY A 600 72.20 -15.03 24.77
CA GLY A 600 72.79 -14.58 23.56
C GLY A 600 72.20 -13.30 22.92
N SER A 601 72.82 -12.20 23.31
CA SER A 601 73.28 -11.08 22.47
C SER A 601 72.34 -10.42 21.44
N ALA A 602 72.18 -9.13 21.69
CA ALA A 602 72.01 -8.11 20.63
C ALA A 602 73.22 -8.11 19.67
N PRO A 603 73.26 -7.51 18.53
CA PRO A 603 73.03 -6.09 18.31
C PRO A 603 72.47 -5.67 16.93
N GLY A 604 72.09 -4.42 16.87
CA GLY A 604 72.50 -3.44 15.83
C GLY A 604 71.77 -3.40 14.53
N GLY A 605 71.20 -2.31 14.25
CA GLY A 605 71.73 -1.34 13.37
C GLY A 605 70.93 -1.05 12.11
N SER A 606 70.43 0.16 12.03
CA SER A 606 70.67 1.16 10.97
C SER A 606 69.92 1.06 9.65
N THR A 607 69.04 2.10 9.48
CA THR A 607 69.03 3.09 8.39
C THR A 607 68.98 2.62 6.92
N THR A 608 68.06 3.14 6.21
CA THR A 608 68.13 4.10 5.09
C THR A 608 67.12 3.79 3.97
N THR A 609 66.28 4.77 3.74
CA THR A 609 66.02 5.56 2.53
C THR A 609 65.85 4.90 1.17
N ALA A 610 64.80 5.34 0.54
CA ALA A 610 64.74 5.90 -0.81
C ALA A 610 64.33 5.05 -2.02
N THR A 611 63.28 5.58 -2.62
CA THR A 611 63.13 5.93 -4.05
C THR A 611 63.02 4.88 -5.15
N GLY A 612 62.06 5.20 -6.00
CA GLY A 612 62.12 4.97 -7.43
C GLY A 612 61.17 3.91 -7.94
N ALA A 613 60.13 4.25 -8.59
CA ALA A 613 59.96 4.72 -9.95
C ALA A 613 59.94 3.60 -11.00
N THR A 614 58.91 3.70 -11.77
CA THR A 614 58.79 3.50 -13.22
C THR A 614 58.30 2.16 -13.79
N THR A 615 57.18 2.34 -14.51
CA THR A 615 56.92 1.93 -15.93
C THR A 615 56.60 0.47 -16.16
N ALA A 616 55.75 0.08 -17.00
CA ALA A 616 55.03 0.52 -18.15
C ALA A 616 54.24 -0.66 -18.75
N GLU A 617 53.20 -0.31 -19.45
CA GLU A 617 52.69 -0.84 -20.72
C GLU A 617 52.23 -2.31 -20.78
N SER A 618 51.18 -2.67 -21.45
CA SER A 618 50.41 -2.29 -22.62
C SER A 618 49.37 -3.40 -22.79
N SER A 619 48.26 -3.35 -23.37
CA SER A 619 47.67 -2.83 -24.54
C SER A 619 46.29 -3.48 -24.77
N GLN A 620 45.32 -2.67 -25.19
CA GLN A 620 44.38 -2.86 -26.29
C GLN A 620 43.46 -4.08 -26.31
N THR A 621 42.17 -4.01 -26.60
CA THR A 621 41.42 -3.30 -27.62
C THR A 621 39.91 -3.38 -27.28
N ASN A 622 39.19 -2.30 -27.34
CA ASN A 622 38.22 -1.79 -28.32
C ASN A 622 36.97 -2.63 -28.57
N THR A 623 35.84 -2.08 -28.36
CA THR A 623 34.74 -1.55 -29.13
C THR A 623 33.51 -1.46 -28.22
N GLY A 624 32.78 -0.40 -27.99
CA GLY A 624 32.28 0.60 -28.87
C GLY A 624 30.74 0.67 -28.77
N MET A 625 30.20 1.86 -28.51
CA MET A 625 28.84 2.39 -28.68
C MET A 625 27.99 2.41 -27.38
N SER A 626 27.79 3.54 -26.90
CA SER A 626 27.10 4.76 -27.23
C SER A 626 25.92 5.00 -26.29
N ALA A 627 26.06 6.08 -25.57
CA ALA A 627 25.14 6.64 -24.60
C ALA A 627 23.93 7.30 -25.29
N GLY A 628 22.80 7.26 -24.63
CA GLY A 628 21.64 8.09 -24.88
C GLY A 628 21.17 8.77 -23.59
N ASN A 629 21.53 10.03 -23.47
CA ASN A 629 21.04 10.94 -22.46
C ASN A 629 19.56 11.23 -22.66
N TYR A 630 18.77 11.20 -21.60
CA TYR A 630 17.55 11.97 -21.49
C TYR A 630 17.59 12.80 -20.21
N GLN A 631 17.68 14.12 -20.43
CA GLN A 631 17.44 15.15 -19.44
C GLN A 631 15.95 15.28 -19.16
N THR A 632 15.59 15.31 -17.89
CA THR A 632 14.30 15.82 -17.43
C THR A 632 14.50 17.21 -16.87
N GLY A 633 13.92 18.20 -17.56
CA GLY A 633 13.87 19.58 -17.10
C GLY A 633 12.76 19.77 -16.06
N GLY A 634 13.12 20.27 -14.90
CA GLY A 634 12.20 20.85 -13.94
C GLY A 634 12.00 22.34 -14.20
N PRO A 635 10.85 22.92 -13.88
CA PRO A 635 10.64 24.36 -14.06
C PRO A 635 11.25 25.17 -12.95
N GLY A 636 12.07 26.13 -13.34
CA GLY A 636 12.69 27.10 -12.44
C GLY A 636 11.72 28.19 -12.02
N THR A 637 11.91 28.59 -10.78
CA THR A 637 11.38 29.80 -10.17
C THR A 637 12.17 31.02 -10.67
N SER A 638 11.49 32.07 -11.10
CA SER A 638 12.09 33.40 -11.18
C SER A 638 11.24 34.42 -10.42
N ASN A 639 11.88 34.98 -9.40
CA ASN A 639 11.50 36.21 -8.73
C ASN A 639 11.77 37.41 -9.65
N SER A 640 10.89 38.38 -9.69
CA SER A 640 11.23 39.80 -9.81
C SER A 640 10.14 40.70 -9.25
N ALA A 641 10.56 41.54 -8.40
CA ALA A 641 9.82 42.60 -7.75
C ALA A 641 9.56 43.78 -8.72
N SER A 642 8.46 44.48 -8.59
CA SER A 642 8.44 45.89 -8.12
C SER A 642 7.17 46.65 -8.55
N THR A 643 6.70 47.37 -7.55
CA THR A 643 6.08 48.69 -7.51
C THR A 643 4.67 48.95 -8.03
N SER A 644 3.82 49.14 -7.04
CA SER A 644 2.92 50.30 -6.78
C SER A 644 2.10 50.89 -7.94
N THR A 645 0.81 50.98 -7.78
CA THR A 645 0.03 52.18 -7.43
C THR A 645 -1.47 51.93 -7.37
N SER A 646 -2.05 52.57 -6.39
CA SER A 646 -3.43 52.82 -6.07
C SER A 646 -4.39 53.13 -7.24
N ASN A 647 -5.65 52.69 -7.22
CA ASN A 647 -6.80 53.56 -6.89
C ASN A 647 -8.14 52.81 -6.96
N SER A 648 -8.91 53.01 -5.98
CA SER A 648 -10.34 53.21 -5.76
C SER A 648 -11.36 52.88 -6.90
N GLY A 649 -12.46 52.23 -6.50
CA GLY A 649 -13.73 52.40 -7.17
C GLY A 649 -14.77 51.30 -6.95
N THR A 650 -15.53 51.47 -5.87
CA THR A 650 -17.00 51.28 -5.66
C THR A 650 -17.77 50.21 -6.45
N SER A 651 -18.39 49.32 -5.62
CA SER A 651 -19.79 48.87 -5.58
C SER A 651 -20.43 48.31 -6.88
N THR A 652 -20.98 47.11 -6.81
CA THR A 652 -22.39 46.84 -6.58
C THR A 652 -22.71 45.33 -6.55
N SER A 653 -23.52 45.00 -5.64
CA SER A 653 -24.36 43.84 -5.36
C SER A 653 -24.86 43.04 -6.56
N GLY A 654 -24.95 41.71 -6.36
CA GLY A 654 -25.75 40.82 -7.19
C GLY A 654 -25.81 39.40 -6.62
N SER A 655 -26.67 39.21 -5.64
CA SER A 655 -27.08 37.91 -5.10
C SER A 655 -27.95 37.17 -6.08
N TYR A 656 -27.67 35.87 -6.28
CA TYR A 656 -28.72 34.92 -6.67
C TYR A 656 -28.64 33.66 -5.82
N GLN A 657 -29.62 33.51 -4.97
CA GLN A 657 -30.05 32.27 -4.32
C GLN A 657 -30.82 31.43 -5.33
N THR A 658 -30.56 30.12 -5.34
CA THR A 658 -31.56 29.13 -5.74
C THR A 658 -31.67 28.08 -4.66
N GLY A 659 -32.82 28.06 -4.04
CA GLY A 659 -33.22 27.14 -2.99
C GLY A 659 -33.63 25.78 -3.53
N GLY A 660 -33.31 24.76 -2.76
CA GLY A 660 -33.92 23.43 -2.87
C GLY A 660 -35.08 23.32 -1.86
N PRO A 661 -36.11 22.54 -2.14
CA PRO A 661 -37.26 22.47 -1.27
C PRO A 661 -37.07 21.52 -0.09
N GLY A 662 -37.33 22.04 1.09
CA GLY A 662 -37.54 21.28 2.31
C GLY A 662 -38.96 20.74 2.37
N TYR A 663 -39.09 19.54 2.92
CA TYR A 663 -40.39 19.10 3.45
C TYR A 663 -40.29 19.01 4.98
N SER A 664 -41.02 19.91 5.61
CA SER A 664 -41.41 19.86 7.01
C SER A 664 -42.66 19.00 7.14
N ASN A 665 -42.71 18.14 8.13
CA ASN A 665 -44.00 17.78 8.73
C ASN A 665 -43.85 17.65 10.24
N SER A 666 -44.57 18.54 10.89
CA SER A 666 -44.83 18.63 12.31
C SER A 666 -46.06 17.80 12.65
N SER A 667 -46.05 17.12 13.79
CA SER A 667 -47.20 17.11 14.74
C SER A 667 -46.81 16.34 16.00
N SER A 668 -46.67 17.02 17.05
CA SER A 668 -47.33 17.06 18.37
C SER A 668 -48.03 15.78 18.88
N GLY A 669 -47.68 15.41 20.12
CA GLY A 669 -48.46 14.48 20.92
C GLY A 669 -47.79 14.09 22.23
N SER A 670 -48.16 14.83 23.24
CA SER A 670 -47.99 14.72 24.70
C SER A 670 -48.23 13.35 25.33
N GLY A 671 -47.59 13.11 26.49
CA GLY A 671 -48.16 12.27 27.53
C GLY A 671 -47.18 11.53 28.44
N SER A 672 -46.77 12.19 29.49
CA SER A 672 -46.63 11.83 30.93
C SER A 672 -46.21 10.41 31.38
N SER A 673 -45.14 10.43 32.19
CA SER A 673 -44.95 9.88 33.56
C SER A 673 -45.28 8.42 33.87
N SER A 674 -44.30 7.70 34.40
CA SER A 674 -44.19 7.36 35.83
C SER A 674 -43.10 6.33 36.11
N SER A 675 -42.28 6.66 37.06
CA SER A 675 -41.55 5.92 38.07
C SER A 675 -41.71 4.39 38.17
N GLY A 676 -40.58 3.72 38.41
CA GLY A 676 -40.55 2.37 38.96
C GLY A 676 -39.11 1.85 39.14
N SER A 677 -38.63 1.95 40.38
CA SER A 677 -37.43 1.32 40.92
C SER A 677 -37.55 -0.19 40.90
N ALA A 678 -36.45 -0.92 40.68
CA ALA A 678 -35.88 -1.95 41.53
C ALA A 678 -34.93 -2.90 40.78
N SER A 679 -33.74 -2.82 41.14
CA SER A 679 -32.80 -3.84 41.69
C SER A 679 -32.64 -5.18 40.98
N THR A 680 -31.32 -5.42 40.82
CA THR A 680 -30.62 -6.69 41.03
C THR A 680 -30.61 -7.69 39.91
N THR A 681 -29.49 -7.87 39.44
CA THR A 681 -28.58 -9.04 39.33
C THR A 681 -27.81 -9.02 38.04
N ALA A 682 -26.52 -8.86 38.21
CA ALA A 682 -25.55 -9.10 37.13
C ALA A 682 -25.49 -10.60 36.83
N PRO A 683 -25.36 -10.98 35.58
CA PRO A 683 -24.68 -12.21 35.21
C PRO A 683 -23.30 -11.91 34.70
N GLY A 684 -22.40 -12.80 35.10
CA GLY A 684 -20.98 -12.73 34.97
C GLY A 684 -20.44 -12.35 33.61
N GLY A 685 -19.40 -11.55 33.66
CA GLY A 685 -18.60 -11.18 32.53
C GLY A 685 -17.92 -12.38 31.89
N ASN A 686 -18.24 -12.60 30.66
CA ASN A 686 -17.34 -13.29 29.75
C ASN A 686 -16.40 -12.25 29.17
N THR A 687 -15.24 -12.17 29.76
CA THR A 687 -14.08 -11.53 29.13
C THR A 687 -13.73 -12.33 27.89
N ALA A 688 -14.15 -11.85 26.74
CA ALA A 688 -13.62 -12.28 25.47
C ALA A 688 -12.13 -11.88 25.45
N GLY A 689 -11.26 -12.83 25.75
CA GLY A 689 -9.84 -12.71 25.52
C GLY A 689 -9.59 -12.44 24.06
N SER A 690 -8.97 -11.31 23.79
CA SER A 690 -8.40 -11.01 22.48
C SER A 690 -7.43 -12.14 22.13
N LYS A 691 -7.87 -13.05 21.30
CA LYS A 691 -6.99 -14.03 20.67
C LYS A 691 -6.12 -13.25 19.70
N ASN A 692 -4.89 -13.04 20.07
CA ASN A 692 -3.84 -12.66 19.13
C ASN A 692 -3.74 -13.78 18.09
N ASN A 693 -4.30 -13.54 16.92
CA ASN A 693 -4.18 -14.45 15.81
C ASN A 693 -2.74 -14.42 15.29
N TYR A 694 -1.98 -15.43 15.73
CA TYR A 694 -0.73 -15.78 15.08
C TYR A 694 -1.10 -16.56 13.82
N TYR A 695 -0.72 -16.05 12.65
CA TYR A 695 -0.75 -16.88 11.46
C TYR A 695 0.41 -17.85 11.53
N THR A 696 0.08 -19.09 11.79
CA THR A 696 1.02 -20.19 11.73
C THR A 696 0.70 -21.00 10.47
N ASP A 697 1.68 -21.10 9.59
CA ASP A 697 1.74 -22.24 8.70
C ASP A 697 2.09 -23.44 9.60
N THR A 698 1.13 -24.30 9.84
CA THR A 698 1.19 -25.57 10.59
C THR A 698 2.30 -25.70 11.66
N GLY A 699 2.50 -24.67 12.47
CA GLY A 699 3.46 -24.68 13.56
C GLY A 699 3.67 -23.31 14.12
N SER A 700 3.49 -23.14 15.40
CA SER A 700 3.57 -21.88 16.15
C SER A 700 4.76 -21.03 15.78
N VAL A 701 4.52 -19.86 15.18
CA VAL A 701 5.52 -18.82 15.10
C VAL A 701 5.55 -18.11 16.45
N THR A 702 6.51 -18.48 17.28
CA THR A 702 6.77 -17.78 18.53
C THR A 702 7.61 -16.54 18.23
N GLY A 703 7.33 -15.45 18.92
CA GLY A 703 8.14 -14.24 18.88
C GLY A 703 9.62 -14.54 19.17
N PRO A 704 10.52 -13.57 18.93
CA PRO A 704 11.94 -13.76 19.21
C PRO A 704 12.12 -14.13 20.68
N GLY A 705 12.73 -15.28 20.95
CA GLY A 705 12.91 -15.79 22.31
C GLY A 705 12.57 -17.26 22.49
N SER A 706 11.91 -17.89 21.52
CA SER A 706 11.77 -19.34 21.52
C SER A 706 12.96 -19.97 20.82
N ALA A 707 13.85 -20.54 21.56
CA ALA A 707 14.91 -21.37 21.03
C ALA A 707 14.31 -22.66 20.45
N ASN A 708 14.70 -22.99 19.23
CA ASN A 708 14.41 -24.19 18.46
C ASN A 708 13.05 -24.29 17.79
N THR A 709 12.99 -23.81 16.57
CA THR A 709 12.49 -24.58 15.42
C THR A 709 13.05 -23.95 14.14
N ASN A 710 13.89 -24.69 13.45
CA ASN A 710 14.40 -24.36 12.12
C ASN A 710 13.25 -24.46 11.11
N TYR A 711 12.75 -23.35 10.64
CA TYR A 711 12.02 -23.28 9.38
C TYR A 711 12.80 -22.39 8.42
N ASN A 712 13.52 -23.02 7.52
CA ASN A 712 14.09 -22.39 6.35
C ASN A 712 12.96 -22.07 5.37
N TYR A 713 12.66 -20.80 5.17
CA TYR A 713 11.99 -20.34 3.97
C TYR A 713 13.06 -20.22 2.88
N SER A 714 13.23 -21.26 2.10
CA SER A 714 13.86 -21.14 0.79
C SER A 714 12.83 -20.59 -0.18
N SER A 715 13.18 -19.52 -0.87
CA SER A 715 12.52 -19.08 -2.09
C SER A 715 12.74 -20.14 -3.17
N GLY A 716 11.92 -21.20 -3.13
CA GLY A 716 11.89 -22.26 -4.12
C GLY A 716 10.55 -22.21 -4.80
N SER A 717 10.54 -21.80 -6.04
CA SER A 717 9.44 -22.01 -6.95
C SER A 717 9.16 -23.49 -7.07
N SER A 718 8.02 -23.97 -6.60
CA SER A 718 7.28 -25.05 -7.28
C SER A 718 6.02 -25.38 -6.48
N GLY A 719 4.90 -25.39 -7.18
CA GLY A 719 3.78 -26.27 -6.89
C GLY A 719 2.71 -25.69 -5.96
N THR A 720 1.75 -25.10 -6.58
CA THR A 720 0.33 -25.30 -6.31
C THR A 720 -0.10 -25.43 -4.85
N ALA A 721 -0.10 -24.31 -4.14
CA ALA A 721 -1.11 -24.06 -3.13
C ALA A 721 -1.49 -22.59 -3.24
N ALA A 722 -2.74 -22.36 -3.48
CA ALA A 722 -3.32 -21.04 -3.39
C ALA A 722 -2.95 -20.42 -2.05
N PRO A 723 -2.72 -19.09 -1.97
CA PRO A 723 -2.71 -18.42 -0.69
C PRO A 723 -3.99 -18.83 0.01
N GLY A 724 -3.91 -19.31 1.26
CA GLY A 724 -5.02 -19.88 1.99
C GLY A 724 -6.32 -19.22 1.62
N SER A 725 -7.00 -19.78 0.66
CA SER A 725 -8.31 -19.30 0.25
C SER A 725 -9.18 -19.43 1.45
N PRO A 726 -9.90 -18.38 1.82
CA PRO A 726 -10.94 -18.53 2.79
C PRO A 726 -11.84 -19.66 2.31
N GLY A 727 -11.96 -20.69 3.09
CA GLY A 727 -12.57 -22.00 2.94
C GLY A 727 -13.81 -22.19 2.05
N SER A 728 -13.81 -21.65 0.86
CA SER A 728 -14.72 -22.09 -0.18
C SER A 728 -14.04 -23.23 -0.92
N SER A 729 -14.55 -24.44 -0.71
CA SER A 729 -14.20 -25.62 -1.46
C SER A 729 -14.42 -25.38 -2.95
N PHE A 730 -13.39 -24.92 -3.65
CA PHE A 730 -13.36 -25.05 -5.10
C PHE A 730 -13.18 -26.51 -5.42
N SER A 731 -14.23 -27.15 -5.92
CA SER A 731 -14.12 -28.50 -6.42
C SER A 731 -13.16 -28.49 -7.62
N SER A 732 -12.24 -29.46 -7.64
CA SER A 732 -11.25 -29.65 -8.69
C SER A 732 -11.82 -29.82 -10.11
N SER A 733 -13.14 -29.89 -10.27
CA SER A 733 -13.83 -29.98 -11.56
C SER A 733 -13.89 -28.63 -12.31
N ASN A 734 -13.80 -27.48 -11.63
CA ASN A 734 -13.85 -26.17 -12.31
C ASN A 734 -12.50 -25.69 -12.84
N LEU A 735 -11.39 -26.31 -12.42
CA LEU A 735 -10.04 -25.94 -12.89
C LEU A 735 -9.67 -26.62 -14.22
N THR A 736 -10.32 -27.72 -14.58
CA THR A 736 -10.03 -28.46 -15.81
C THR A 736 -10.71 -27.89 -17.06
N GLU A 737 -11.79 -27.14 -16.91
CA GLU A 737 -12.48 -26.50 -18.05
C GLU A 737 -11.75 -25.25 -18.57
N TYR A 738 -10.91 -24.61 -17.77
CA TYR A 738 -10.18 -23.42 -18.19
C TYR A 738 -8.82 -23.68 -18.85
N GLN A 739 -8.35 -24.93 -18.86
CA GLN A 739 -7.04 -25.27 -19.45
C GLN A 739 -7.07 -25.72 -20.92
N THR A 740 -8.25 -25.86 -21.55
CA THR A 740 -8.36 -26.39 -22.90
C THR A 740 -8.70 -25.40 -24.02
N GLY A 741 -8.67 -24.11 -23.75
CA GLY A 741 -8.98 -23.07 -24.74
C GLY A 741 -7.78 -22.20 -25.14
N GLY A 742 -6.68 -22.79 -25.60
CA GLY A 742 -5.64 -22.03 -26.33
C GLY A 742 -6.09 -21.81 -27.78
N PRO A 743 -5.86 -20.61 -28.34
CA PRO A 743 -6.20 -20.37 -29.74
C PRO A 743 -5.30 -21.21 -30.67
N LYS A 744 -5.92 -21.88 -31.59
CA LYS A 744 -5.26 -22.33 -32.80
C LYS A 744 -5.33 -21.23 -33.85
#